data_ad1950d3c42cb5550e196078d5b608cd
#
_entry.id   ad1950d3c42cb5550e196078d5b608cd
#
_cell.length_a   1.000
_cell.length_b   1.000
_cell.length_c   1.000
_cell.angle_alpha   90.00
_cell.angle_beta   90.00
_cell.angle_gamma   90.00
#
_symmetry.space_group_name_H-M   'P 1'
#
loop_
_entity.id
_entity.type
_entity.pdbx_description
1 polymer ?
#
loop_
_entity_poly.entity_id
_entity_poly.type
_entity_poly.pdbx_seq_one_letter_code
_entity_poly.pdbx_strand_id
1 'polypeptide(L)'
;MFSIVYVTGGKDPSADPAGLLALALSRPRDALLAAQSVLAGQPSAYDASLAHQAVGIVLRDRGDFPGAVAELRTGVRLARASGQPEREADVQATLGLTLAWTGRSRQGLAMLDRTVEASHGGLAGRVLMRRAIILKHLGRFHEAHQDLSRALPYLRRAGDTVWEARSLTWRAEVFLGLGLPARAAADFARAEELFATTGQEYEYAMARHNLGLAALSRGDLPGALAYLDEAGSRYDALGVTHPDLAIDRCSALLAAGLAAEAAREADTELSRIPPKGWIAYKKAELLFAAATAALAAGHPANAADRARQARRLFRTQQRAIWETRADLVLVQARYAADERSVALFRHAERVAARLDASRDGEALHAHLLAGRLALDRGRAAEAGQHLEHAARSRRRRPPLTRSVAWLARGLQADAREDARATVAACTRGLDALQEHQMTLGATELRAYGTAHGAELATLSQRVALARGDARRLLLWSERWRATALAVPSTPTRHDRELAAELEALRSVSRQLQSGEMATSHRNALERERRRLEAAVQARTRRSPGEAGPARGPGPGTGEFDLDELFAELGETTLVEVVYVDDVRHVIVVAGRRVRLYPVDGDPYREVQLSRFALRRLAYGPPRPGDERLLPYRGRALESSLLGAAAVDLGDGPVVVVPAGQMGPVPWTLMPSLQNRPLTVAPSAFTWLRARRRQPPVQRRVALVTGPRLATGGAEVAQLRDRYPDAVLLGRGSATAGDVLRALDGAWLAHIAAHGTFRADNPLFSSIQLDDGPLTVHDFERLGQAPYRMILSSCDSGVAASVGADELLGLVSSLVPLGAAGIVASIVPVNDRAAVPVMLALHDALQKEVTLPEALLAAREATVGDPLAEATAHSFLALGV
;
A
#
# COMPACT_ATOMS: atom_id res chain seq x y z
N MET A 1 7.50 13.99 -28.07
CA MET A 1 6.59 14.41 -29.15
C MET A 1 5.23 14.59 -28.53
N PHE A 2 4.93 15.79 -28.01
CA PHE A 2 3.63 16.08 -27.40
C PHE A 2 2.59 16.19 -28.49
N SER A 3 1.70 15.23 -28.61
CA SER A 3 0.46 15.37 -29.33
C SER A 3 -0.66 15.58 -28.33
N ILE A 4 -0.89 16.84 -27.95
CA ILE A 4 -2.14 17.21 -27.29
C ILE A 4 -3.16 17.34 -28.44
N VAL A 5 -4.00 16.36 -28.62
CA VAL A 5 -5.15 16.45 -29.54
C VAL A 5 -6.33 17.00 -28.72
N TYR A 6 -6.57 18.29 -28.83
CA TYR A 6 -7.85 18.86 -28.40
C TYR A 6 -8.83 18.84 -29.58
N VAL A 7 -9.88 18.05 -29.43
CA VAL A 7 -11.06 18.15 -30.29
C VAL A 7 -11.99 19.21 -29.70
N THR A 8 -12.01 20.41 -30.28
CA THR A 8 -13.11 21.35 -30.04
C THR A 8 -13.47 22.00 -31.33
N GLY A 9 -14.72 21.80 -31.79
CA GLY A 9 -15.33 22.63 -32.78
C GLY A 9 -15.50 24.05 -32.26
N GLY A 10 -14.89 25.02 -32.92
CA GLY A 10 -15.08 26.43 -32.63
C GLY A 10 -14.02 27.29 -33.32
N LYS A 11 -14.43 28.18 -34.24
CA LYS A 11 -13.74 29.26 -34.93
C LYS A 11 -12.21 29.16 -35.03
N ASP A 12 -11.68 29.22 -36.22
CA ASP A 12 -10.26 29.31 -36.54
C ASP A 12 -9.56 30.41 -35.71
N PRO A 13 -8.68 30.06 -34.73
CA PRO A 13 -8.01 31.03 -33.87
C PRO A 13 -6.83 31.73 -34.56
N SER A 14 -6.59 31.46 -35.86
CA SER A 14 -5.36 31.86 -36.55
C SER A 14 -5.27 33.33 -36.91
N ALA A 15 -6.29 34.14 -36.60
CA ALA A 15 -6.36 35.55 -37.05
C ALA A 15 -6.32 36.60 -35.93
N ASP A 16 -6.39 36.24 -34.65
CA ASP A 16 -6.37 37.22 -33.54
C ASP A 16 -5.06 37.17 -32.73
N PRO A 17 -4.17 38.17 -32.89
CA PRO A 17 -2.94 38.24 -32.08
C PRO A 17 -3.18 38.26 -30.58
N ALA A 18 -4.32 38.77 -30.11
CA ALA A 18 -4.66 38.84 -28.69
C ALA A 18 -4.85 37.44 -28.06
N GLY A 19 -5.24 36.43 -28.83
CA GLY A 19 -5.42 35.06 -28.45
C GLY A 19 -4.10 34.23 -28.31
N LEU A 20 -2.99 34.74 -28.89
CA LEU A 20 -1.71 34.00 -28.99
C LEU A 20 -1.16 33.54 -27.64
N LEU A 21 -1.26 34.37 -26.60
CA LEU A 21 -0.75 34.03 -25.26
C LEU A 21 -1.58 32.94 -24.59
N ALA A 22 -2.89 32.97 -24.75
CA ALA A 22 -3.78 31.91 -24.29
C ALA A 22 -3.51 30.60 -25.03
N LEU A 23 -3.29 30.69 -26.34
CA LEU A 23 -2.96 29.56 -27.20
C LEU A 23 -1.58 28.96 -26.84
N ALA A 24 -0.58 29.80 -26.53
CA ALA A 24 0.74 29.34 -26.09
C ALA A 24 0.71 28.51 -24.79
N LEU A 25 -0.26 28.79 -23.93
CA LEU A 25 -0.46 28.10 -22.65
C LEU A 25 -1.34 26.84 -22.78
N SER A 26 -2.22 26.77 -23.80
CA SER A 26 -3.17 25.65 -23.99
C SER A 26 -2.84 24.74 -25.18
N ARG A 27 -2.35 25.28 -26.30
CA ARG A 27 -2.05 24.59 -27.56
C ARG A 27 -0.70 25.01 -28.14
N PRO A 28 0.43 24.58 -27.56
CA PRO A 28 1.77 25.09 -27.91
C PRO A 28 2.16 24.95 -29.38
N ARG A 29 1.69 23.92 -30.10
CA ARG A 29 1.95 23.75 -31.55
C ARG A 29 1.22 24.75 -32.41
N ASP A 30 -0.06 24.93 -32.11
CA ASP A 30 -0.92 25.86 -32.79
C ASP A 30 -0.43 27.30 -32.55
N ALA A 31 -0.01 27.59 -31.32
CA ALA A 31 0.58 28.87 -30.96
C ALA A 31 1.86 29.19 -31.77
N LEU A 32 2.73 28.23 -32.03
CA LEU A 32 3.93 28.43 -32.85
C LEU A 32 3.55 28.74 -34.32
N LEU A 33 2.62 27.99 -34.87
CA LEU A 33 2.16 28.21 -36.26
C LEU A 33 1.48 29.60 -36.39
N ALA A 34 0.60 29.92 -35.45
CA ALA A 34 -0.09 31.21 -35.44
C ALA A 34 0.90 32.39 -35.22
N ALA A 35 1.87 32.24 -34.31
CA ALA A 35 2.91 33.25 -34.11
C ALA A 35 3.79 33.45 -35.37
N GLN A 36 4.17 32.39 -36.07
CA GLN A 36 4.89 32.46 -37.34
C GLN A 36 4.09 33.16 -38.41
N SER A 37 2.79 32.86 -38.50
CA SER A 37 1.88 33.53 -39.43
C SER A 37 1.81 35.03 -39.16
N VAL A 38 1.64 35.44 -37.91
CA VAL A 38 1.64 36.83 -37.49
C VAL A 38 2.96 37.52 -37.89
N LEU A 39 4.10 36.91 -37.57
CA LEU A 39 5.42 37.48 -37.87
C LEU A 39 5.71 37.60 -39.37
N ALA A 40 5.16 36.74 -40.21
CA ALA A 40 5.29 36.81 -41.68
C ALA A 40 4.42 37.94 -42.31
N GLY A 41 3.38 38.40 -41.61
CA GLY A 41 2.39 39.36 -42.11
C GLY A 41 2.73 40.83 -41.90
N GLN A 42 3.94 41.24 -41.61
CA GLN A 42 4.32 42.62 -41.27
C GLN A 42 3.52 43.19 -40.07
N PRO A 43 3.56 42.56 -38.89
CA PRO A 43 2.75 42.93 -37.76
C PRO A 43 3.14 44.30 -37.19
N SER A 44 2.23 44.93 -36.45
CA SER A 44 2.57 46.05 -35.59
C SER A 44 3.62 45.64 -34.55
N ALA A 45 4.32 46.61 -33.99
CA ALA A 45 5.31 46.35 -32.91
C ALA A 45 4.62 45.66 -31.68
N TYR A 46 3.35 45.96 -31.47
CA TYR A 46 2.52 45.34 -30.41
C TYR A 46 2.27 43.84 -30.73
N ASP A 47 1.77 43.53 -31.93
CA ASP A 47 1.44 42.15 -32.32
C ASP A 47 2.69 41.28 -32.46
N ALA A 48 3.77 41.84 -33.01
CA ALA A 48 5.07 41.16 -33.04
C ALA A 48 5.58 40.84 -31.63
N SER A 49 5.39 41.73 -30.65
CA SER A 49 5.72 41.47 -29.27
C SER A 49 4.91 40.32 -28.66
N LEU A 50 3.62 40.21 -29.00
CA LEU A 50 2.77 39.08 -28.59
C LEU A 50 3.26 37.76 -29.18
N ALA A 51 3.59 37.76 -30.46
CA ALA A 51 4.09 36.57 -31.14
C ALA A 51 5.43 36.09 -30.56
N HIS A 52 6.39 36.98 -30.35
CA HIS A 52 7.65 36.64 -29.73
C HIS A 52 7.49 36.16 -28.28
N GLN A 53 6.55 36.72 -27.49
CA GLN A 53 6.26 36.23 -26.15
C GLN A 53 5.64 34.82 -26.20
N ALA A 54 4.71 34.57 -27.09
CA ALA A 54 4.09 33.25 -27.28
C ALA A 54 5.14 32.19 -27.63
N VAL A 55 6.01 32.49 -28.63
CA VAL A 55 7.16 31.61 -28.97
C VAL A 55 8.07 31.39 -27.77
N GLY A 56 8.43 32.46 -27.05
CA GLY A 56 9.25 32.38 -25.85
C GLY A 56 8.65 31.50 -24.75
N ILE A 57 7.33 31.56 -24.52
CA ILE A 57 6.61 30.69 -23.60
C ILE A 57 6.72 29.23 -24.04
N VAL A 58 6.46 28.93 -25.30
CA VAL A 58 6.50 27.56 -25.83
C VAL A 58 7.93 26.97 -25.77
N LEU A 59 8.95 27.76 -26.12
CA LEU A 59 10.36 27.34 -26.05
C LEU A 59 10.78 27.06 -24.60
N ARG A 60 10.39 27.93 -23.66
CA ARG A 60 10.61 27.75 -22.23
C ARG A 60 10.02 26.42 -21.75
N ASP A 61 8.76 26.15 -22.07
CA ASP A 61 8.03 24.97 -21.63
C ASP A 61 8.53 23.70 -22.35
N ARG A 62 9.24 23.82 -23.46
CA ARG A 62 9.99 22.74 -24.11
C ARG A 62 11.43 22.56 -23.57
N GLY A 63 11.89 23.43 -22.62
CA GLY A 63 13.22 23.37 -22.04
C GLY A 63 14.31 24.04 -22.87
N ASP A 64 13.97 24.68 -23.99
CA ASP A 64 14.90 25.56 -24.74
C ASP A 64 14.95 26.94 -24.10
N PHE A 65 15.59 27.02 -22.94
CA PHE A 65 15.74 28.28 -22.20
C PHE A 65 16.57 29.35 -22.94
N PRO A 66 17.69 29.03 -23.66
CA PRO A 66 18.41 30.01 -24.44
C PRO A 66 17.53 30.63 -25.52
N GLY A 67 16.83 29.83 -26.30
CA GLY A 67 15.88 30.28 -27.32
C GLY A 67 14.75 31.13 -26.73
N ALA A 68 14.15 30.66 -25.63
CA ALA A 68 13.09 31.38 -24.91
C ALA A 68 13.54 32.78 -24.47
N VAL A 69 14.73 32.89 -23.87
CA VAL A 69 15.28 34.20 -23.44
C VAL A 69 15.55 35.12 -24.63
N ALA A 70 16.05 34.60 -25.76
CA ALA A 70 16.27 35.39 -26.97
C ALA A 70 14.95 35.95 -27.52
N GLU A 71 13.94 35.12 -27.67
CA GLU A 71 12.60 35.52 -28.14
C GLU A 71 11.97 36.55 -27.19
N LEU A 72 11.97 36.31 -25.89
CA LEU A 72 11.41 37.21 -24.89
C LEU A 72 12.12 38.56 -24.85
N ARG A 73 13.46 38.62 -25.06
CA ARG A 73 14.17 39.88 -25.17
C ARG A 73 13.79 40.67 -26.41
N THR A 74 13.55 39.99 -27.52
CA THR A 74 13.01 40.61 -28.76
C THR A 74 11.60 41.13 -28.50
N GLY A 75 10.76 40.32 -27.84
CA GLY A 75 9.43 40.72 -27.40
C GLY A 75 9.42 41.96 -26.50
N VAL A 76 10.36 42.10 -25.56
CA VAL A 76 10.49 43.30 -24.70
C VAL A 76 10.87 44.54 -25.54
N ARG A 77 11.81 44.42 -26.49
CA ARG A 77 12.23 45.55 -27.37
C ARG A 77 11.04 46.07 -28.21
N LEU A 78 10.26 45.13 -28.78
CA LEU A 78 9.11 45.44 -29.60
C LEU A 78 7.95 46.02 -28.74
N ALA A 79 7.73 45.48 -27.54
CA ALA A 79 6.75 46.03 -26.60
C ALA A 79 7.07 47.48 -26.25
N ARG A 80 8.33 47.79 -25.98
CA ARG A 80 8.81 49.16 -25.74
C ARG A 80 8.58 50.07 -26.98
N ALA A 81 8.88 49.55 -28.17
CA ALA A 81 8.67 50.29 -29.43
C ALA A 81 7.17 50.53 -29.71
N SER A 82 6.27 49.71 -29.17
CA SER A 82 4.84 49.93 -29.32
C SER A 82 4.28 51.11 -28.47
N GLY A 83 5.07 51.64 -27.52
CA GLY A 83 4.66 52.72 -26.62
C GLY A 83 3.61 52.35 -25.60
N GLN A 84 3.37 51.02 -25.38
CA GLN A 84 2.37 50.56 -24.41
C GLN A 84 3.04 49.98 -23.18
N PRO A 85 3.03 50.70 -22.02
CA PRO A 85 3.72 50.27 -20.79
C PRO A 85 3.23 48.92 -20.24
N GLU A 86 1.95 48.65 -20.33
CA GLU A 86 1.34 47.36 -19.87
C GLU A 86 1.85 46.17 -20.68
N ARG A 87 2.03 46.36 -21.99
CA ARG A 87 2.58 45.34 -22.87
C ARG A 87 4.03 45.02 -22.50
N GLU A 88 4.84 46.08 -22.29
CA GLU A 88 6.23 45.91 -21.85
C GLU A 88 6.30 45.15 -20.51
N ALA A 89 5.49 45.56 -19.56
CA ALA A 89 5.42 44.93 -18.23
C ALA A 89 5.07 43.44 -18.30
N ASP A 90 4.12 43.02 -19.14
CA ASP A 90 3.71 41.63 -19.26
C ASP A 90 4.82 40.73 -19.86
N VAL A 91 5.53 41.24 -20.91
CA VAL A 91 6.67 40.50 -21.49
C VAL A 91 7.84 40.44 -20.50
N GLN A 92 8.13 41.57 -19.83
CA GLN A 92 9.18 41.60 -18.81
C GLN A 92 8.90 40.61 -17.66
N ALA A 93 7.64 40.48 -17.26
CA ALA A 93 7.25 39.50 -16.25
C ALA A 93 7.50 38.05 -16.69
N THR A 94 7.21 37.75 -17.95
CA THR A 94 7.50 36.40 -18.54
C THR A 94 9.01 36.18 -18.67
N LEU A 95 9.78 37.19 -19.10
CA LEU A 95 11.24 37.11 -19.18
C LEU A 95 11.86 36.94 -17.80
N GLY A 96 11.40 37.68 -16.77
CA GLY A 96 11.90 37.59 -15.39
C GLY A 96 11.76 36.18 -14.81
N LEU A 97 10.58 35.58 -15.01
CA LEU A 97 10.35 34.18 -14.60
C LEU A 97 11.27 33.21 -15.37
N THR A 98 11.41 33.41 -16.67
CA THR A 98 12.27 32.54 -17.51
C THR A 98 13.73 32.65 -17.12
N LEU A 99 14.22 33.86 -16.79
CA LEU A 99 15.57 34.06 -16.26
C LEU A 99 15.82 33.33 -14.94
N ALA A 100 14.83 33.30 -14.05
CA ALA A 100 14.95 32.57 -12.80
C ALA A 100 15.14 31.07 -13.02
N TRP A 101 14.46 30.47 -14.00
CA TRP A 101 14.60 29.07 -14.35
C TRP A 101 15.93 28.71 -15.03
N THR A 102 16.65 29.73 -15.53
CA THR A 102 18.04 29.57 -16.02
C THR A 102 19.10 29.76 -14.92
N GLY A 103 18.72 29.80 -13.65
CA GLY A 103 19.62 30.05 -12.51
C GLY A 103 19.87 31.55 -12.22
N ARG A 104 19.28 32.47 -13.00
CA ARG A 104 19.47 33.92 -12.84
C ARG A 104 18.36 34.56 -11.98
N SER A 105 18.02 33.89 -10.84
CA SER A 105 16.88 34.26 -10.00
C SER A 105 16.96 35.69 -9.46
N ARG A 106 18.19 36.18 -9.11
CA ARG A 106 18.36 37.57 -8.65
C ARG A 106 18.01 38.59 -9.74
N GLN A 107 18.41 38.33 -10.99
CA GLN A 107 18.09 39.19 -12.13
C GLN A 107 16.57 39.17 -12.45
N GLY A 108 15.97 37.97 -12.39
CA GLY A 108 14.54 37.79 -12.56
C GLY A 108 13.73 38.53 -11.50
N LEU A 109 14.08 38.40 -10.21
CA LEU A 109 13.42 39.14 -9.14
C LEU A 109 13.51 40.65 -9.31
N ALA A 110 14.73 41.20 -9.52
CA ALA A 110 14.92 42.60 -9.70
C ALA A 110 14.15 43.19 -10.90
N MET A 111 13.92 42.39 -11.93
CA MET A 111 13.04 42.77 -13.06
C MET A 111 11.59 42.83 -12.61
N LEU A 112 11.11 41.78 -11.93
CA LEU A 112 9.72 41.68 -11.46
C LEU A 112 9.40 42.74 -10.39
N ASP A 113 10.34 43.11 -9.52
CA ASP A 113 10.14 44.16 -8.53
C ASP A 113 9.76 45.48 -9.21
N ARG A 114 10.54 45.89 -10.21
CA ARG A 114 10.23 47.09 -11.01
C ARG A 114 8.91 46.97 -11.81
N THR A 115 8.64 45.79 -12.31
CA THR A 115 7.42 45.53 -13.08
C THR A 115 6.17 45.60 -12.21
N VAL A 116 6.23 45.11 -10.95
CA VAL A 116 5.13 45.22 -9.98
C VAL A 116 4.77 46.66 -9.69
N GLU A 117 5.76 47.54 -9.50
CA GLU A 117 5.59 48.95 -9.25
C GLU A 117 4.91 49.69 -10.41
N ALA A 118 5.17 49.24 -11.64
CA ALA A 118 4.65 49.84 -12.87
C ALA A 118 3.32 49.20 -13.35
N SER A 119 2.79 48.19 -12.66
CA SER A 119 1.63 47.42 -13.12
C SER A 119 0.38 47.73 -12.31
N HIS A 120 -0.77 47.75 -12.98
CA HIS A 120 -2.09 48.02 -12.35
C HIS A 120 -3.10 46.93 -12.72
N GLY A 121 -4.21 46.87 -12.00
CA GLY A 121 -5.33 45.96 -12.30
C GLY A 121 -4.96 44.50 -12.38
N GLY A 122 -5.55 43.77 -13.33
CA GLY A 122 -5.28 42.34 -13.56
C GLY A 122 -3.82 42.01 -13.88
N LEU A 123 -3.11 42.91 -14.58
CA LEU A 123 -1.72 42.75 -14.89
C LEU A 123 -0.85 42.73 -13.62
N ALA A 124 -1.11 43.59 -12.64
CA ALA A 124 -0.40 43.56 -11.37
C ALA A 124 -0.58 42.20 -10.66
N GLY A 125 -1.76 41.59 -10.71
CA GLY A 125 -2.01 40.24 -10.19
C GLY A 125 -1.17 39.20 -10.90
N ARG A 126 -1.07 39.22 -12.21
CA ARG A 126 -0.26 38.28 -13.02
C ARG A 126 1.24 38.45 -12.74
N VAL A 127 1.74 39.66 -12.55
CA VAL A 127 3.14 39.96 -12.24
C VAL A 127 3.48 39.48 -10.84
N LEU A 128 2.63 39.79 -9.85
CA LEU A 128 2.79 39.30 -8.46
C LEU A 128 2.85 37.77 -8.38
N MET A 129 1.96 37.07 -9.11
CA MET A 129 1.99 35.62 -9.17
C MET A 129 3.34 35.10 -9.72
N ARG A 130 3.83 35.66 -10.82
CA ARG A 130 5.15 35.26 -11.38
C ARG A 130 6.30 35.51 -10.42
N ARG A 131 6.27 36.63 -9.67
CA ARG A 131 7.27 36.94 -8.63
C ARG A 131 7.20 35.93 -7.49
N ALA A 132 6.00 35.58 -7.04
CA ALA A 132 5.78 34.56 -6.01
C ALA A 132 6.33 33.19 -6.39
N ILE A 133 6.25 32.79 -7.68
CA ILE A 133 6.84 31.54 -8.17
C ILE A 133 8.36 31.55 -7.93
N ILE A 134 9.05 32.64 -8.26
CA ILE A 134 10.50 32.78 -8.03
C ILE A 134 10.81 32.73 -6.54
N LEU A 135 10.07 33.46 -5.72
CA LEU A 135 10.23 33.50 -4.26
C LEU A 135 10.06 32.11 -3.64
N LYS A 136 9.04 31.36 -4.07
CA LYS A 136 8.82 29.96 -3.65
C LYS A 136 10.02 29.07 -3.98
N HIS A 137 10.55 29.14 -5.22
CA HIS A 137 11.72 28.36 -5.63
C HIS A 137 13.00 28.70 -4.85
N LEU A 138 13.08 29.93 -4.33
CA LEU A 138 14.15 30.37 -3.43
C LEU A 138 13.92 30.00 -1.96
N GLY A 139 12.80 29.31 -1.64
CA GLY A 139 12.43 28.98 -0.26
C GLY A 139 11.87 30.16 0.55
N ARG A 140 11.60 31.32 -0.07
CA ARG A 140 11.05 32.52 0.55
C ARG A 140 9.52 32.45 0.62
N PHE A 141 9.00 31.37 1.28
CA PHE A 141 7.57 31.04 1.28
C PHE A 141 6.67 32.12 1.85
N HIS A 142 7.08 32.83 2.88
CA HIS A 142 6.25 33.89 3.48
C HIS A 142 6.04 35.05 2.51
N GLU A 143 7.06 35.46 1.79
CA GLU A 143 6.96 36.54 0.80
C GLU A 143 6.16 36.09 -0.43
N ALA A 144 6.36 34.86 -0.88
CA ALA A 144 5.53 34.28 -1.93
C ALA A 144 4.03 34.26 -1.55
N HIS A 145 3.71 33.89 -0.30
CA HIS A 145 2.36 33.93 0.23
C HIS A 145 1.77 35.35 0.23
N GLN A 146 2.57 36.37 0.63
CA GLN A 146 2.14 37.76 0.61
C GLN A 146 1.80 38.23 -0.81
N ASP A 147 2.66 37.94 -1.79
CA ASP A 147 2.42 38.31 -3.18
C ASP A 147 1.18 37.65 -3.75
N LEU A 148 1.00 36.33 -3.54
CA LEU A 148 -0.19 35.61 -4.02
C LEU A 148 -1.48 36.10 -3.35
N SER A 149 -1.41 36.43 -2.06
CA SER A 149 -2.57 37.01 -1.35
C SER A 149 -2.93 38.42 -1.84
N ARG A 150 -1.94 39.18 -2.33
CA ARG A 150 -2.17 40.50 -2.98
C ARG A 150 -2.65 40.33 -4.43
N ALA A 151 -2.21 39.31 -5.15
CA ALA A 151 -2.56 39.04 -6.56
C ALA A 151 -4.06 38.70 -6.72
N LEU A 152 -4.60 37.87 -5.84
CA LEU A 152 -5.98 37.36 -5.94
C LEU A 152 -7.05 38.43 -6.03
N PRO A 153 -7.07 39.48 -5.17
CA PRO A 153 -8.04 40.57 -5.31
C PRO A 153 -7.96 41.34 -6.65
N TYR A 154 -6.76 41.51 -7.19
CA TYR A 154 -6.58 42.13 -8.51
C TYR A 154 -7.20 41.29 -9.64
N LEU A 155 -6.94 39.95 -9.62
CA LEU A 155 -7.45 39.05 -10.61
C LEU A 155 -8.98 38.89 -10.55
N ARG A 156 -9.53 38.80 -9.33
CA ARG A 156 -10.99 38.76 -9.12
C ARG A 156 -11.70 39.99 -9.65
N ARG A 157 -11.18 41.18 -9.35
CA ARG A 157 -11.77 42.44 -9.86
C ARG A 157 -11.68 42.57 -11.37
N ALA A 158 -10.66 41.99 -11.97
CA ALA A 158 -10.49 41.93 -13.42
C ALA A 158 -11.34 40.85 -14.12
N GLY A 159 -12.02 39.97 -13.34
CA GLY A 159 -12.75 38.82 -13.90
C GLY A 159 -11.85 37.76 -14.52
N ASP A 160 -10.57 37.76 -14.18
CA ASP A 160 -9.57 36.84 -14.77
C ASP A 160 -9.54 35.50 -14.04
N THR A 161 -10.56 34.69 -14.26
CA THR A 161 -10.82 33.43 -13.58
C THR A 161 -9.68 32.42 -13.74
N VAL A 162 -9.07 32.33 -14.92
CA VAL A 162 -7.97 31.38 -15.19
C VAL A 162 -6.72 31.72 -14.37
N TRP A 163 -6.35 33.03 -14.31
CA TRP A 163 -5.20 33.46 -13.53
C TRP A 163 -5.49 33.48 -12.03
N GLU A 164 -6.75 33.69 -11.64
CA GLU A 164 -7.16 33.47 -10.24
C GLU A 164 -6.91 32.02 -9.85
N ALA A 165 -7.38 31.04 -10.64
CA ALA A 165 -7.20 29.63 -10.39
C ALA A 165 -5.70 29.25 -10.32
N ARG A 166 -4.89 29.71 -11.25
CA ARG A 166 -3.42 29.55 -11.25
C ARG A 166 -2.78 30.14 -9.98
N SER A 167 -3.22 31.33 -9.57
CA SER A 167 -2.68 31.97 -8.36
C SER A 167 -3.05 31.20 -7.10
N LEU A 168 -4.24 30.62 -7.02
CA LEU A 168 -4.65 29.70 -5.96
C LEU A 168 -3.79 28.44 -5.95
N THR A 169 -3.55 27.83 -7.11
CA THR A 169 -2.66 26.66 -7.23
C THR A 169 -1.27 26.95 -6.66
N TRP A 170 -0.64 28.05 -7.05
CA TRP A 170 0.68 28.43 -6.53
C TRP A 170 0.67 28.77 -5.05
N ARG A 171 -0.42 29.39 -4.53
CA ARG A 171 -0.56 29.65 -3.10
C ARG A 171 -0.73 28.36 -2.30
N ALA A 172 -1.45 27.41 -2.83
CA ALA A 172 -1.59 26.08 -2.24
C ALA A 172 -0.23 25.35 -2.14
N GLU A 173 0.60 25.41 -3.19
CA GLU A 173 1.96 24.86 -3.13
C GLU A 173 2.84 25.57 -2.09
N VAL A 174 2.69 26.89 -1.93
CA VAL A 174 3.36 27.64 -0.86
C VAL A 174 2.87 27.19 0.51
N PHE A 175 1.56 26.93 0.70
CA PHE A 175 1.03 26.36 1.93
C PHE A 175 1.58 24.98 2.24
N LEU A 176 1.78 24.10 1.23
CA LEU A 176 2.46 22.82 1.44
C LEU A 176 3.90 23.02 1.94
N GLY A 177 4.64 23.96 1.33
CA GLY A 177 5.99 24.33 1.77
C GLY A 177 6.06 24.90 3.19
N LEU A 178 5.00 25.55 3.65
CA LEU A 178 4.82 26.06 5.02
C LEU A 178 4.30 25.01 6.02
N GLY A 179 3.99 23.79 5.57
CA GLY A 179 3.43 22.74 6.41
C GLY A 179 1.95 22.97 6.79
N LEU A 180 1.18 23.62 5.91
CA LEU A 180 -0.23 23.96 6.08
C LEU A 180 -1.13 23.21 5.05
N PRO A 181 -1.13 21.87 5.03
CA PRO A 181 -1.77 21.08 3.97
C PRO A 181 -3.29 21.24 3.90
N ALA A 182 -3.97 21.58 5.02
CA ALA A 182 -5.40 21.84 5.00
C ALA A 182 -5.75 23.12 4.21
N ARG A 183 -4.92 24.19 4.33
CA ARG A 183 -5.09 25.41 3.55
C ARG A 183 -4.76 25.18 2.07
N ALA A 184 -3.75 24.36 1.80
CA ALA A 184 -3.41 23.97 0.44
C ALA A 184 -4.58 23.25 -0.23
N ALA A 185 -5.19 22.28 0.44
CA ALA A 185 -6.33 21.54 -0.09
C ALA A 185 -7.53 22.47 -0.41
N ALA A 186 -7.80 23.47 0.42
CA ALA A 186 -8.88 24.42 0.17
C ALA A 186 -8.61 25.28 -1.08
N ASP A 187 -7.38 25.74 -1.27
CA ASP A 187 -7.00 26.51 -2.46
C ASP A 187 -6.99 25.66 -3.73
N PHE A 188 -6.50 24.41 -3.67
CA PHE A 188 -6.55 23.50 -4.82
C PHE A 188 -7.97 23.14 -5.21
N ALA A 189 -8.87 22.89 -4.23
CA ALA A 189 -10.27 22.61 -4.52
C ALA A 189 -10.95 23.80 -5.19
N ARG A 190 -10.67 25.02 -4.72
CA ARG A 190 -11.21 26.22 -5.36
C ARG A 190 -10.64 26.44 -6.76
N ALA A 191 -9.35 26.17 -6.97
CA ALA A 191 -8.73 26.24 -8.29
C ALA A 191 -9.37 25.23 -9.24
N GLU A 192 -9.62 24.01 -8.79
CA GLU A 192 -10.30 22.95 -9.54
C GLU A 192 -11.68 23.40 -10.03
N GLU A 193 -12.52 23.94 -9.15
CA GLU A 193 -13.85 24.50 -9.51
C GLU A 193 -13.74 25.54 -10.63
N LEU A 194 -12.78 26.45 -10.51
CA LEU A 194 -12.58 27.52 -11.49
C LEU A 194 -12.08 26.97 -12.83
N PHE A 195 -11.18 25.98 -12.84
CA PHE A 195 -10.73 25.32 -14.07
C PHE A 195 -11.84 24.52 -14.74
N ALA A 196 -12.70 23.86 -13.96
CA ALA A 196 -13.87 23.16 -14.50
C ALA A 196 -14.83 24.12 -15.24
N THR A 197 -15.11 25.30 -14.68
CA THR A 197 -15.99 26.30 -15.29
C THR A 197 -15.41 26.97 -16.52
N THR A 198 -14.07 26.95 -16.67
CA THR A 198 -13.37 27.60 -17.80
C THR A 198 -12.92 26.63 -18.89
N GLY A 199 -13.26 25.32 -18.76
CA GLY A 199 -12.91 24.30 -19.73
C GLY A 199 -11.40 24.04 -19.84
N GLN A 200 -10.64 24.29 -18.77
CA GLN A 200 -9.20 24.07 -18.73
C GLN A 200 -8.91 22.65 -18.25
N GLU A 201 -9.11 21.64 -19.13
CA GLU A 201 -9.03 20.22 -18.78
C GLU A 201 -7.66 19.77 -18.25
N TYR A 202 -6.57 20.30 -18.78
CA TYR A 202 -5.24 19.97 -18.30
C TYR A 202 -4.98 20.52 -16.89
N GLU A 203 -5.31 21.80 -16.66
CA GLU A 203 -5.18 22.44 -15.35
C GLU A 203 -6.13 21.83 -14.32
N TYR A 204 -7.31 21.37 -14.77
CA TYR A 204 -8.23 20.62 -13.94
C TYR A 204 -7.60 19.30 -13.47
N ALA A 205 -7.01 18.53 -14.41
CA ALA A 205 -6.29 17.28 -14.08
C ALA A 205 -5.12 17.55 -13.11
N MET A 206 -4.39 18.66 -13.33
CA MET A 206 -3.29 19.07 -12.44
C MET A 206 -3.81 19.49 -11.05
N ALA A 207 -4.95 20.14 -10.93
CA ALA A 207 -5.56 20.48 -9.64
C ALA A 207 -5.95 19.21 -8.87
N ARG A 208 -6.50 18.19 -9.56
CA ARG A 208 -6.76 16.85 -8.99
C ARG A 208 -5.48 16.20 -8.49
N HIS A 209 -4.43 16.20 -9.30
CA HIS A 209 -3.13 15.68 -8.90
C HIS A 209 -2.61 16.37 -7.62
N ASN A 210 -2.67 17.69 -7.56
CA ASN A 210 -2.23 18.47 -6.41
C ASN A 210 -3.10 18.25 -5.16
N LEU A 211 -4.39 17.98 -5.30
CA LEU A 211 -5.25 17.53 -4.20
C LEU A 211 -4.77 16.20 -3.63
N GLY A 212 -4.30 15.28 -4.48
CA GLY A 212 -3.64 14.04 -4.07
C GLY A 212 -2.42 14.27 -3.20
N LEU A 213 -1.54 15.23 -3.57
CA LEU A 213 -0.39 15.63 -2.76
C LEU A 213 -0.81 16.24 -1.41
N ALA A 214 -1.82 17.08 -1.40
CA ALA A 214 -2.33 17.67 -0.16
C ALA A 214 -2.94 16.61 0.76
N ALA A 215 -3.65 15.62 0.22
CA ALA A 215 -4.18 14.48 0.95
C ALA A 215 -3.05 13.63 1.55
N LEU A 216 -2.03 13.27 0.75
CA LEU A 216 -0.86 12.54 1.21
C LEU A 216 -0.14 13.28 2.35
N SER A 217 0.02 14.60 2.24
CA SER A 217 0.65 15.44 3.27
C SER A 217 -0.13 15.50 4.59
N ARG A 218 -1.45 15.22 4.56
CA ARG A 218 -2.30 15.11 5.75
C ARG A 218 -2.32 13.69 6.32
N GLY A 219 -1.76 12.70 5.61
CA GLY A 219 -1.84 11.29 5.95
C GLY A 219 -3.14 10.62 5.47
N ASP A 220 -3.94 11.27 4.65
CA ASP A 220 -5.12 10.70 3.99
C ASP A 220 -4.67 9.94 2.73
N LEU A 221 -4.21 8.72 2.94
CA LEU A 221 -3.68 7.89 1.85
C LEU A 221 -4.76 7.42 0.88
N PRO A 222 -5.96 6.96 1.33
CA PRO A 222 -7.03 6.59 0.38
C PRO A 222 -7.45 7.75 -0.51
N GLY A 223 -7.62 8.95 0.06
CA GLY A 223 -7.94 10.16 -0.70
C GLY A 223 -6.82 10.53 -1.67
N ALA A 224 -5.55 10.40 -1.27
CA ALA A 224 -4.40 10.65 -2.14
C ALA A 224 -4.41 9.72 -3.36
N LEU A 225 -4.58 8.41 -3.17
CA LEU A 225 -4.66 7.44 -4.25
C LEU A 225 -5.85 7.73 -5.19
N ALA A 226 -7.02 8.08 -4.62
CA ALA A 226 -8.20 8.42 -5.41
C ALA A 226 -7.95 9.61 -6.35
N TYR A 227 -7.40 10.71 -5.83
CA TYR A 227 -7.09 11.88 -6.62
C TYR A 227 -6.00 11.65 -7.67
N LEU A 228 -4.94 10.89 -7.32
CA LEU A 228 -3.85 10.58 -8.25
C LEU A 228 -4.31 9.65 -9.38
N ASP A 229 -5.16 8.67 -9.10
CA ASP A 229 -5.73 7.78 -10.13
C ASP A 229 -6.64 8.54 -11.08
N GLU A 230 -7.49 9.44 -10.57
CA GLU A 230 -8.37 10.25 -11.41
C GLU A 230 -7.56 11.21 -12.27
N ALA A 231 -6.54 11.86 -11.70
CA ALA A 231 -5.63 12.71 -12.48
C ALA A 231 -4.92 11.91 -13.59
N GLY A 232 -4.46 10.68 -13.29
CA GLY A 232 -3.87 9.79 -14.28
C GLY A 232 -4.81 9.47 -15.45
N SER A 233 -6.04 9.07 -15.13
CA SER A 233 -7.06 8.79 -16.17
C SER A 233 -7.34 9.99 -17.07
N ARG A 234 -7.32 11.21 -16.52
CA ARG A 234 -7.50 12.44 -17.28
C ARG A 234 -6.28 12.78 -18.13
N TYR A 235 -5.06 12.62 -17.61
CA TYR A 235 -3.85 12.81 -18.41
C TYR A 235 -3.77 11.81 -19.57
N ASP A 236 -4.17 10.56 -19.35
CA ASP A 236 -4.24 9.53 -20.41
C ASP A 236 -5.27 9.91 -21.48
N ALA A 237 -6.45 10.39 -21.09
CA ALA A 237 -7.49 10.87 -22.02
C ALA A 237 -7.01 12.07 -22.85
N LEU A 238 -6.17 12.93 -22.26
CA LEU A 238 -5.55 14.06 -22.95
C LEU A 238 -4.31 13.67 -23.77
N GLY A 239 -3.85 12.42 -23.70
CA GLY A 239 -2.62 11.95 -24.34
C GLY A 239 -1.36 12.64 -23.82
N VAL A 240 -1.35 13.05 -22.53
CA VAL A 240 -0.25 13.79 -21.91
C VAL A 240 0.53 12.88 -20.97
N THR A 241 1.84 12.78 -21.18
CA THR A 241 2.75 12.13 -20.22
C THR A 241 3.09 13.12 -19.09
N HIS A 242 2.87 12.71 -17.84
CA HIS A 242 3.10 13.55 -16.68
C HIS A 242 3.97 12.81 -15.63
N PRO A 243 5.31 12.89 -15.71
CA PRO A 243 6.22 12.15 -14.84
C PRO A 243 6.04 12.43 -13.34
N ASP A 244 5.58 13.65 -12.98
CA ASP A 244 5.33 14.00 -11.58
C ASP A 244 4.23 13.13 -10.96
N LEU A 245 3.23 12.72 -11.75
CA LEU A 245 2.19 11.81 -11.27
C LEU A 245 2.77 10.46 -10.83
N ALA A 246 3.66 9.88 -11.63
CA ALA A 246 4.32 8.62 -11.28
C ALA A 246 5.19 8.76 -10.02
N ILE A 247 5.91 9.88 -9.85
CA ILE A 247 6.70 10.19 -8.67
C ILE A 247 5.81 10.24 -7.43
N ASP A 248 4.68 10.93 -7.51
CA ASP A 248 3.78 11.12 -6.39
C ASP A 248 2.97 9.86 -6.07
N ARG A 249 2.60 9.06 -7.10
CA ARG A 249 2.05 7.71 -6.92
C ARG A 249 3.06 6.78 -6.22
N CYS A 250 4.33 6.81 -6.62
CA CYS A 250 5.38 6.06 -5.91
C CYS A 250 5.44 6.45 -4.43
N SER A 251 5.34 7.75 -4.11
CA SER A 251 5.34 8.23 -2.72
C SER A 251 4.12 7.73 -1.94
N ALA A 252 2.94 7.74 -2.56
CA ALA A 252 1.71 7.21 -1.95
C ALA A 252 1.78 5.69 -1.76
N LEU A 253 2.27 4.94 -2.75
CA LEU A 253 2.45 3.49 -2.67
C LEU A 253 3.47 3.10 -1.59
N LEU A 254 4.57 3.85 -1.45
CA LEU A 254 5.55 3.64 -0.37
C LEU A 254 4.95 3.90 1.02
N ALA A 255 4.14 4.95 1.17
CA ALA A 255 3.42 5.21 2.41
C ALA A 255 2.40 4.10 2.74
N ALA A 256 1.87 3.43 1.71
CA ALA A 256 1.02 2.25 1.83
C ALA A 256 1.78 0.95 2.15
N GLY A 257 3.12 0.94 2.10
CA GLY A 257 3.93 -0.27 2.22
C GLY A 257 4.05 -1.09 0.93
N LEU A 258 3.49 -0.61 -0.19
CA LEU A 258 3.45 -1.28 -1.51
C LEU A 258 4.74 -1.04 -2.32
N ALA A 259 5.89 -1.34 -1.72
CA ALA A 259 7.21 -1.00 -2.27
C ALA A 259 7.50 -1.63 -3.64
N ALA A 260 7.10 -2.89 -3.84
CA ALA A 260 7.29 -3.58 -5.12
C ALA A 260 6.45 -2.95 -6.26
N GLU A 261 5.26 -2.48 -5.94
CA GLU A 261 4.39 -1.79 -6.91
C GLU A 261 4.93 -0.41 -7.25
N ALA A 262 5.38 0.35 -6.24
CA ALA A 262 6.07 1.63 -6.43
C ALA A 262 7.30 1.49 -7.35
N ALA A 263 8.09 0.42 -7.18
CA ALA A 263 9.24 0.15 -8.03
C ALA A 263 8.84 -0.13 -9.49
N ARG A 264 7.78 -0.92 -9.71
CA ARG A 264 7.25 -1.20 -11.06
C ARG A 264 6.69 0.05 -11.73
N GLU A 265 5.96 0.89 -11.00
CA GLU A 265 5.43 2.17 -11.50
C GLU A 265 6.57 3.08 -11.97
N ALA A 266 7.59 3.27 -11.13
CA ALA A 266 8.76 4.07 -11.47
C ALA A 266 9.53 3.52 -12.68
N ASP A 267 9.71 2.21 -12.78
CA ASP A 267 10.40 1.56 -13.91
C ASP A 267 9.64 1.72 -15.22
N THR A 268 8.32 1.56 -15.16
CA THR A 268 7.45 1.75 -16.32
C THR A 268 7.58 3.17 -16.86
N GLU A 269 7.52 4.16 -16.00
CA GLU A 269 7.62 5.55 -16.43
C GLU A 269 9.05 5.92 -16.89
N LEU A 270 10.09 5.40 -16.22
CA LEU A 270 11.49 5.57 -16.67
C LEU A 270 11.70 5.08 -18.11
N SER A 271 11.04 4.00 -18.51
CA SER A 271 11.13 3.45 -19.86
C SER A 271 10.49 4.36 -20.93
N ARG A 272 9.57 5.24 -20.53
CA ARG A 272 8.84 6.17 -21.40
C ARG A 272 9.55 7.52 -21.56
N ILE A 273 10.53 7.84 -20.70
CA ILE A 273 11.20 9.15 -20.75
C ILE A 273 12.06 9.27 -22.00
N PRO A 274 11.83 10.29 -22.86
CA PRO A 274 12.66 10.54 -24.02
C PRO A 274 14.07 10.99 -23.60
N PRO A 275 15.09 10.75 -24.44
CA PRO A 275 16.47 11.08 -24.12
C PRO A 275 16.76 12.58 -24.00
N LYS A 276 15.91 13.45 -24.56
CA LYS A 276 16.06 14.91 -24.58
C LYS A 276 14.74 15.63 -24.33
N GLY A 277 14.81 16.86 -23.88
CA GLY A 277 13.67 17.75 -23.63
C GLY A 277 13.34 17.92 -22.14
N TRP A 278 12.25 18.65 -21.86
CA TRP A 278 11.79 18.94 -20.48
C TRP A 278 11.52 17.67 -19.66
N ILE A 279 10.92 16.66 -20.29
CA ILE A 279 10.63 15.39 -19.61
C ILE A 279 11.94 14.68 -19.20
N ALA A 280 13.00 14.79 -20.02
CA ALA A 280 14.33 14.26 -19.65
C ALA A 280 14.91 14.93 -18.40
N TYR A 281 14.56 16.18 -18.12
CA TYR A 281 14.96 16.89 -16.88
C TYR A 281 14.36 16.20 -15.64
N LYS A 282 13.15 15.68 -15.73
CA LYS A 282 12.45 14.94 -14.66
C LYS A 282 13.02 13.55 -14.38
N LYS A 283 13.87 13.03 -15.27
CA LYS A 283 14.50 11.71 -15.10
C LYS A 283 15.24 11.57 -13.77
N ALA A 284 15.83 12.67 -13.27
CA ALA A 284 16.54 12.65 -11.99
C ALA A 284 15.60 12.36 -10.80
N GLU A 285 14.44 12.99 -10.79
CA GLU A 285 13.42 12.79 -9.73
C GLU A 285 12.81 11.38 -9.81
N LEU A 286 12.54 10.91 -11.01
CA LEU A 286 12.00 9.58 -11.20
C LEU A 286 13.00 8.47 -10.84
N LEU A 287 14.29 8.66 -11.17
CA LEU A 287 15.35 7.76 -10.69
C LEU A 287 15.49 7.77 -9.17
N PHE A 288 15.29 8.92 -8.54
CA PHE A 288 15.26 9.04 -7.08
C PHE A 288 14.07 8.27 -6.48
N ALA A 289 12.87 8.44 -7.02
CA ALA A 289 11.70 7.68 -6.60
C ALA A 289 11.90 6.16 -6.80
N ALA A 290 12.44 5.76 -7.95
CA ALA A 290 12.77 4.38 -8.25
C ALA A 290 13.85 3.79 -7.31
N ALA A 291 14.84 4.59 -6.91
CA ALA A 291 15.85 4.19 -5.94
C ALA A 291 15.23 3.95 -4.54
N THR A 292 14.36 4.87 -4.10
CA THR A 292 13.66 4.75 -2.82
C THR A 292 12.75 3.53 -2.80
N ALA A 293 12.00 3.30 -3.89
CA ALA A 293 11.12 2.15 -4.02
C ALA A 293 11.90 0.81 -4.07
N ALA A 294 13.01 0.76 -4.79
CA ALA A 294 13.87 -0.42 -4.85
C ALA A 294 14.49 -0.75 -3.48
N LEU A 295 14.88 0.27 -2.71
CA LEU A 295 15.38 0.09 -1.35
C LEU A 295 14.29 -0.50 -0.43
N ALA A 296 13.11 0.08 -0.45
CA ALA A 296 11.98 -0.40 0.35
C ALA A 296 11.52 -1.81 -0.07
N ALA A 297 11.70 -2.20 -1.34
CA ALA A 297 11.43 -3.53 -1.86
C ALA A 297 12.53 -4.58 -1.55
N GLY A 298 13.57 -4.21 -0.79
CA GLY A 298 14.65 -5.14 -0.44
C GLY A 298 15.69 -5.36 -1.54
N HIS A 299 15.82 -4.44 -2.50
CA HIS A 299 16.79 -4.51 -3.60
C HIS A 299 17.90 -3.45 -3.48
N PRO A 300 18.79 -3.53 -2.48
CA PRO A 300 19.75 -2.48 -2.16
C PRO A 300 20.76 -2.21 -3.28
N ALA A 301 21.18 -3.20 -4.05
CA ALA A 301 22.11 -3.01 -5.16
C ALA A 301 21.50 -2.13 -6.26
N ASN A 302 20.25 -2.40 -6.64
CA ASN A 302 19.51 -1.62 -7.62
C ASN A 302 19.23 -0.20 -7.12
N ALA A 303 18.84 -0.07 -5.84
CA ALA A 303 18.64 1.22 -5.19
C ALA A 303 19.91 2.09 -5.23
N ALA A 304 21.06 1.52 -4.88
CA ALA A 304 22.35 2.22 -4.91
C ALA A 304 22.72 2.69 -6.32
N ASP A 305 22.47 1.87 -7.34
CA ASP A 305 22.77 2.24 -8.74
C ASP A 305 21.91 3.40 -9.22
N ARG A 306 20.58 3.32 -8.99
CA ARG A 306 19.64 4.40 -9.34
C ARG A 306 19.92 5.69 -8.58
N ALA A 307 20.21 5.59 -7.27
CA ALA A 307 20.58 6.75 -6.45
C ALA A 307 21.86 7.44 -6.97
N ARG A 308 22.87 6.67 -7.40
CA ARG A 308 24.09 7.24 -8.04
C ARG A 308 23.75 7.98 -9.33
N GLN A 309 22.87 7.43 -10.17
CA GLN A 309 22.44 8.07 -11.40
C GLN A 309 21.66 9.36 -11.12
N ALA A 310 20.67 9.30 -10.21
CA ALA A 310 19.90 10.47 -9.79
C ALA A 310 20.80 11.59 -9.25
N ARG A 311 21.75 11.24 -8.35
CA ARG A 311 22.71 12.18 -7.78
C ARG A 311 23.55 12.89 -8.85
N ARG A 312 24.05 12.16 -9.87
CA ARG A 312 24.81 12.74 -10.98
C ARG A 312 23.98 13.76 -11.75
N LEU A 313 22.73 13.42 -12.07
CA LEU A 313 21.82 14.31 -12.77
C LEU A 313 21.45 15.54 -11.95
N PHE A 314 21.15 15.39 -10.66
CA PHE A 314 20.86 16.52 -9.77
C PHE A 314 22.05 17.48 -9.65
N ARG A 315 23.29 16.94 -9.59
CA ARG A 315 24.51 17.74 -9.60
C ARG A 315 24.63 18.56 -10.90
N THR A 316 24.42 17.93 -12.05
CA THR A 316 24.43 18.60 -13.36
C THR A 316 23.34 19.68 -13.44
N GLN A 317 22.20 19.45 -12.80
CA GLN A 317 21.08 20.37 -12.71
C GLN A 317 21.24 21.45 -11.62
N GLN A 318 22.35 21.44 -10.87
CA GLN A 318 22.63 22.33 -9.72
C GLN A 318 21.56 22.29 -8.62
N ARG A 319 20.96 21.13 -8.37
CA ARG A 319 19.89 20.89 -7.39
C ARG A 319 20.47 20.26 -6.11
N ALA A 320 21.19 21.06 -5.32
CA ALA A 320 21.99 20.58 -4.19
C ALA A 320 21.20 19.81 -3.11
N ILE A 321 19.96 20.21 -2.80
CA ILE A 321 19.12 19.51 -1.82
C ILE A 321 18.74 18.11 -2.34
N TRP A 322 18.34 18.01 -3.60
CA TRP A 322 17.99 16.74 -4.22
C TRP A 322 19.21 15.82 -4.41
N GLU A 323 20.37 16.40 -4.72
CA GLU A 323 21.63 15.64 -4.71
C GLU A 323 21.90 15.03 -3.33
N THR A 324 21.65 15.79 -2.25
CA THR A 324 21.85 15.29 -0.88
C THR A 324 20.82 14.24 -0.49
N ARG A 325 19.56 14.36 -0.90
CA ARG A 325 18.54 13.32 -0.71
C ARG A 325 18.89 12.03 -1.45
N ALA A 326 19.42 12.13 -2.68
CA ALA A 326 19.89 10.95 -3.42
C ALA A 326 21.13 10.33 -2.75
N ASP A 327 22.01 11.14 -2.15
CA ASP A 327 23.10 10.63 -1.31
C ASP A 327 22.59 9.88 -0.07
N LEU A 328 21.51 10.34 0.57
CA LEU A 328 20.88 9.62 1.67
C LEU A 328 20.45 8.22 1.24
N VAL A 329 19.68 8.11 0.14
CA VAL A 329 19.22 6.81 -0.37
C VAL A 329 20.41 5.90 -0.72
N LEU A 330 21.49 6.46 -1.28
CA LEU A 330 22.72 5.70 -1.55
C LEU A 330 23.37 5.16 -0.26
N VAL A 331 23.44 5.96 0.80
CA VAL A 331 24.00 5.54 2.09
C VAL A 331 23.10 4.47 2.74
N GLN A 332 21.78 4.65 2.69
CA GLN A 332 20.83 3.67 3.16
C GLN A 332 20.94 2.32 2.42
N ALA A 333 21.07 2.36 1.09
CA ALA A 333 21.24 1.17 0.26
C ALA A 333 22.54 0.40 0.58
N ARG A 334 23.64 1.12 0.81
CA ARG A 334 24.92 0.52 1.22
C ARG A 334 24.81 -0.10 2.62
N TYR A 335 24.13 0.57 3.54
CA TYR A 335 23.83 0.02 4.88
C TYR A 335 22.97 -1.24 4.79
N ALA A 336 21.93 -1.24 3.97
CA ALA A 336 21.08 -2.40 3.72
C ALA A 336 21.81 -3.56 3.02
N ALA A 337 22.91 -3.27 2.31
CA ALA A 337 23.84 -4.26 1.76
C ALA A 337 24.93 -4.69 2.77
N ASP A 338 24.70 -4.49 4.05
CA ASP A 338 25.53 -4.88 5.18
C ASP A 338 26.90 -4.16 5.27
N GLU A 339 27.07 -3.01 4.62
CA GLU A 339 28.28 -2.21 4.77
C GLU A 339 28.28 -1.44 6.09
N ARG A 340 29.33 -1.64 6.92
CA ARG A 340 29.51 -1.04 8.25
C ARG A 340 30.84 -0.24 8.37
N SER A 341 31.32 0.31 7.24
CA SER A 341 32.62 0.99 7.17
C SER A 341 32.62 2.38 7.86
N VAL A 342 33.82 2.83 8.32
CA VAL A 342 34.01 4.21 8.81
C VAL A 342 33.67 5.25 7.75
N ALA A 343 33.97 4.93 6.49
CA ALA A 343 33.71 5.82 5.37
C ALA A 343 32.20 6.02 5.16
N LEU A 344 31.40 4.95 5.35
CA LEU A 344 29.94 5.03 5.27
C LEU A 344 29.37 5.86 6.41
N PHE A 345 29.84 5.66 7.64
CA PHE A 345 29.43 6.46 8.80
C PHE A 345 29.71 7.96 8.58
N ARG A 346 30.95 8.31 8.20
CA ARG A 346 31.29 9.71 7.90
C ARG A 346 30.50 10.29 6.73
N HIS A 347 30.08 9.44 5.77
CA HIS A 347 29.22 9.87 4.69
C HIS A 347 27.81 10.18 5.22
N ALA A 348 27.25 9.33 6.07
CA ALA A 348 25.95 9.56 6.74
C ALA A 348 25.95 10.86 7.56
N GLU A 349 27.00 11.13 8.35
CA GLU A 349 27.16 12.38 9.10
C GLU A 349 27.13 13.62 8.19
N ARG A 350 27.88 13.60 7.08
CA ARG A 350 27.89 14.72 6.12
C ARG A 350 26.52 14.94 5.47
N VAL A 351 25.81 13.88 5.15
CA VAL A 351 24.45 13.94 4.60
C VAL A 351 23.51 14.54 5.62
N ALA A 352 23.52 14.07 6.87
CA ALA A 352 22.72 14.59 7.96
C ALA A 352 22.94 16.09 8.18
N ALA A 353 24.20 16.52 8.28
CA ALA A 353 24.56 17.93 8.47
C ALA A 353 24.07 18.83 7.30
N ARG A 354 24.13 18.35 6.06
CA ARG A 354 23.63 19.10 4.89
C ARG A 354 22.11 19.24 4.89
N LEU A 355 21.38 18.18 5.26
CA LEU A 355 19.93 18.19 5.36
C LEU A 355 19.45 19.08 6.50
N ASP A 356 20.14 19.10 7.63
CA ASP A 356 19.89 20.03 8.73
C ASP A 356 20.08 21.49 8.32
N ALA A 357 21.17 21.80 7.65
CA ALA A 357 21.47 23.16 7.19
C ALA A 357 20.37 23.68 6.25
N SER A 358 19.74 22.80 5.49
CA SER A 358 18.60 23.12 4.61
C SER A 358 17.24 22.99 5.29
N ARG A 359 17.16 22.60 6.57
CA ARG A 359 15.94 22.30 7.32
C ARG A 359 15.03 21.28 6.61
N ASP A 360 15.65 20.30 5.98
CA ASP A 360 14.94 19.27 5.22
C ASP A 360 14.33 18.22 6.14
N GLY A 361 13.11 17.74 5.81
CA GLY A 361 12.43 16.71 6.59
C GLY A 361 13.16 15.38 6.64
N GLU A 362 13.96 15.06 5.60
CA GLU A 362 14.75 13.83 5.52
C GLU A 362 15.95 13.80 6.47
N ALA A 363 16.27 14.91 7.14
CA ALA A 363 17.28 14.95 8.21
C ALA A 363 17.00 13.91 9.31
N LEU A 364 15.72 13.64 9.62
CA LEU A 364 15.29 12.57 10.52
C LEU A 364 15.91 11.22 10.12
N HIS A 365 15.74 10.81 8.88
CA HIS A 365 16.21 9.51 8.38
C HIS A 365 17.74 9.46 8.29
N ALA A 366 18.38 10.57 7.95
CA ALA A 366 19.83 10.66 7.91
C ALA A 366 20.45 10.52 9.30
N HIS A 367 19.89 11.19 10.31
CA HIS A 367 20.32 11.06 11.69
C HIS A 367 20.02 9.68 12.28
N LEU A 368 18.86 9.08 11.97
CA LEU A 368 18.57 7.70 12.38
C LEU A 368 19.62 6.73 11.83
N LEU A 369 19.99 6.87 10.56
CA LEU A 369 21.00 6.03 9.92
C LEU A 369 22.41 6.26 10.51
N ALA A 370 22.81 7.50 10.71
CA ALA A 370 24.09 7.82 11.36
C ALA A 370 24.14 7.27 12.79
N GLY A 371 23.02 7.35 13.52
CA GLY A 371 22.91 6.76 14.85
C GLY A 371 23.08 5.25 14.85
N ARG A 372 22.45 4.53 13.89
CA ARG A 372 22.62 3.07 13.75
C ARG A 372 24.06 2.69 13.41
N LEU A 373 24.67 3.37 12.44
CA LEU A 373 26.07 3.14 12.07
C LEU A 373 27.04 3.41 13.23
N ALA A 374 26.73 4.36 14.10
CA ALA A 374 27.49 4.63 15.31
C ALA A 374 27.33 3.50 16.36
N LEU A 375 26.08 2.97 16.54
CA LEU A 375 25.81 1.82 17.40
C LEU A 375 26.54 0.56 16.93
N ASP A 376 26.48 0.24 15.63
CA ASP A 376 27.15 -0.92 15.05
C ASP A 376 28.69 -0.87 15.26
N ARG A 377 29.20 0.30 15.59
CA ARG A 377 30.64 0.56 15.83
C ARG A 377 30.99 0.74 17.31
N GLY A 378 30.05 0.55 18.21
CA GLY A 378 30.24 0.77 19.64
C GLY A 378 30.42 2.23 20.07
N ARG A 379 30.04 3.22 19.20
CA ARG A 379 30.20 4.65 19.49
C ARG A 379 28.93 5.22 20.14
N ALA A 380 28.64 4.80 21.36
CA ALA A 380 27.39 5.10 22.03
C ALA A 380 27.10 6.61 22.22
N ALA A 381 28.14 7.43 22.44
CA ALA A 381 27.99 8.89 22.62
C ALA A 381 27.56 9.58 21.31
N GLU A 382 28.21 9.26 20.18
CA GLU A 382 27.87 9.79 18.86
C GLU A 382 26.48 9.29 18.43
N ALA A 383 26.19 8.01 18.63
CA ALA A 383 24.87 7.44 18.39
C ALA A 383 23.79 8.20 19.16
N GLY A 384 24.03 8.46 20.47
CA GLY A 384 23.09 9.19 21.32
C GLY A 384 22.74 10.58 20.82
N GLN A 385 23.73 11.31 20.24
CA GLN A 385 23.51 12.65 19.65
C GLN A 385 22.62 12.57 18.40
N HIS A 386 22.96 11.69 17.46
CA HIS A 386 22.18 11.51 16.24
C HIS A 386 20.77 11.02 16.50
N LEU A 387 20.60 10.02 17.36
CA LEU A 387 19.28 9.48 17.72
C LEU A 387 18.41 10.50 18.46
N GLU A 388 18.99 11.34 19.33
CA GLU A 388 18.25 12.45 19.96
C GLU A 388 17.77 13.47 18.93
N HIS A 389 18.61 13.78 17.92
CA HIS A 389 18.21 14.68 16.85
C HIS A 389 17.03 14.11 16.07
N ALA A 390 17.11 12.86 15.63
CA ALA A 390 16.02 12.16 14.95
C ALA A 390 14.74 12.14 15.81
N ALA A 391 14.86 11.88 17.11
CA ALA A 391 13.76 11.82 18.04
C ALA A 391 13.01 13.17 18.27
N ARG A 392 13.55 14.32 17.85
CA ARG A 392 12.88 15.62 17.99
C ARG A 392 11.57 15.71 17.20
N SER A 393 11.43 14.92 16.13
CA SER A 393 10.24 14.87 15.26
C SER A 393 9.04 14.11 15.86
N ARG A 394 9.05 13.74 17.16
CA ARG A 394 7.99 12.98 17.85
C ARG A 394 6.66 13.72 17.97
N ARG A 395 6.63 15.05 17.80
CA ARG A 395 5.46 15.88 18.07
C ARG A 395 5.04 16.64 16.82
N ARG A 396 3.73 16.82 16.62
CA ARG A 396 3.14 17.65 15.55
C ARG A 396 3.59 17.27 14.13
N ARG A 397 3.83 15.98 13.88
CA ARG A 397 4.17 15.42 12.57
C ARG A 397 3.15 14.33 12.19
N PRO A 398 3.06 13.95 10.90
CA PRO A 398 2.24 12.81 10.47
C PRO A 398 2.57 11.53 11.25
N PRO A 399 1.60 10.61 11.42
CA PRO A 399 1.76 9.41 12.24
C PRO A 399 2.99 8.57 11.88
N LEU A 400 3.24 8.31 10.59
CA LEU A 400 4.42 7.55 10.14
C LEU A 400 5.74 8.22 10.55
N THR A 401 5.85 9.55 10.39
CA THR A 401 7.05 10.29 10.80
C THR A 401 7.26 10.21 12.32
N ARG A 402 6.17 10.26 13.09
CA ARG A 402 6.25 10.10 14.56
C ARG A 402 6.70 8.70 14.95
N SER A 403 6.24 7.65 14.26
CA SER A 403 6.65 6.27 14.49
C SER A 403 8.15 6.10 14.32
N VAL A 404 8.73 6.62 13.23
CA VAL A 404 10.20 6.60 12.99
C VAL A 404 10.96 7.38 14.06
N ALA A 405 10.44 8.54 14.49
CA ALA A 405 11.09 9.34 15.53
C ALA A 405 11.04 8.65 16.93
N TRP A 406 9.98 7.88 17.21
CA TRP A 406 9.90 7.04 18.40
C TRP A 406 10.85 5.84 18.33
N LEU A 407 11.06 5.26 17.13
CA LEU A 407 12.09 4.24 16.92
C LEU A 407 13.48 4.78 17.28
N ALA A 408 13.84 5.98 16.79
CA ALA A 408 15.09 6.61 17.16
C ALA A 408 15.23 6.78 18.69
N ARG A 409 14.15 7.16 19.38
CA ARG A 409 14.14 7.24 20.84
C ARG A 409 14.28 5.89 21.51
N GLY A 410 13.66 4.83 20.96
CA GLY A 410 13.78 3.45 21.43
C GLY A 410 15.22 2.96 21.31
N LEU A 411 15.85 3.12 20.16
CA LEU A 411 17.26 2.76 19.93
C LEU A 411 18.22 3.52 20.86
N GLN A 412 17.94 4.80 21.14
CA GLN A 412 18.73 5.60 22.08
C GLN A 412 18.62 5.08 23.51
N ALA A 413 17.43 4.68 23.93
CA ALA A 413 17.19 4.13 25.26
C ALA A 413 17.82 2.75 25.40
N ASP A 414 17.71 1.91 24.37
CA ASP A 414 18.32 0.57 24.31
C ASP A 414 19.85 0.63 24.42
N ALA A 415 20.48 1.56 23.70
CA ALA A 415 21.91 1.80 23.79
C ALA A 415 22.40 2.27 25.18
N ARG A 416 21.49 2.71 26.05
CA ARG A 416 21.72 3.07 27.45
C ARG A 416 21.30 1.97 28.43
N GLU A 417 20.88 0.83 27.91
CA GLU A 417 20.34 -0.30 28.66
C GLU A 417 19.09 0.05 29.50
N ASP A 418 18.40 1.16 29.14
CA ASP A 418 17.16 1.58 29.79
C ASP A 418 15.95 0.89 29.15
N ALA A 419 15.73 -0.37 29.55
CA ALA A 419 14.64 -1.18 29.00
C ALA A 419 13.24 -0.58 29.23
N ARG A 420 13.03 0.20 30.31
CA ARG A 420 11.74 0.84 30.59
C ARG A 420 11.47 1.97 29.57
N ALA A 421 12.48 2.80 29.32
CA ALA A 421 12.37 3.86 28.33
C ALA A 421 12.29 3.29 26.90
N THR A 422 13.00 2.20 26.59
CA THR A 422 12.92 1.50 25.30
C THR A 422 11.51 1.02 25.03
N VAL A 423 10.92 0.27 25.95
CA VAL A 423 9.55 -0.24 25.86
C VAL A 423 8.54 0.92 25.72
N ALA A 424 8.67 1.99 26.52
CA ALA A 424 7.79 3.13 26.45
C ALA A 424 7.88 3.86 25.10
N ALA A 425 9.06 3.94 24.48
CA ALA A 425 9.24 4.53 23.17
C ALA A 425 8.62 3.67 22.07
N CYS A 426 8.84 2.35 22.12
CA CYS A 426 8.26 1.41 21.16
C CYS A 426 6.72 1.39 21.22
N THR A 427 6.15 1.41 22.42
CA THR A 427 4.70 1.56 22.65
C THR A 427 4.16 2.75 21.87
N ARG A 428 4.72 3.95 22.09
CA ARG A 428 4.26 5.18 21.45
C ARG A 428 4.50 5.20 19.94
N GLY A 429 5.55 4.50 19.48
CA GLY A 429 5.81 4.32 18.07
C GLY A 429 4.74 3.46 17.37
N LEU A 430 4.35 2.36 18.00
CA LEU A 430 3.27 1.49 17.52
C LEU A 430 1.89 2.14 17.64
N ASP A 431 1.63 2.94 18.69
CA ASP A 431 0.39 3.72 18.79
C ASP A 431 0.25 4.71 17.62
N ALA A 432 1.35 5.39 17.25
CA ALA A 432 1.37 6.28 16.10
C ALA A 432 1.13 5.53 14.78
N LEU A 433 1.66 4.31 14.63
CA LEU A 433 1.40 3.46 13.48
C LEU A 433 -0.06 3.02 13.43
N GLN A 434 -0.63 2.62 14.56
CA GLN A 434 -2.05 2.25 14.65
C GLN A 434 -2.96 3.41 14.25
N GLU A 435 -2.65 4.65 14.69
CA GLU A 435 -3.36 5.85 14.25
C GLU A 435 -3.36 5.99 12.71
N HIS A 436 -2.22 5.70 12.06
CA HIS A 436 -2.14 5.68 10.61
C HIS A 436 -3.02 4.59 10.01
N GLN A 437 -2.95 3.35 10.51
CA GLN A 437 -3.72 2.22 9.99
C GLN A 437 -5.23 2.41 10.10
N MET A 438 -5.71 3.10 11.13
CA MET A 438 -7.14 3.43 11.28
C MET A 438 -7.65 4.35 10.17
N THR A 439 -6.79 5.09 9.47
CA THR A 439 -7.17 5.88 8.30
C THR A 439 -7.33 5.05 7.02
N LEU A 440 -6.88 3.78 7.03
CA LEU A 440 -6.87 2.90 5.88
C LEU A 440 -8.10 1.98 5.89
N GLY A 441 -8.98 2.12 4.92
CA GLY A 441 -10.16 1.26 4.78
C GLY A 441 -9.85 -0.13 4.22
N ALA A 442 -8.94 -0.21 3.24
CA ALA A 442 -8.61 -1.46 2.57
C ALA A 442 -7.78 -2.39 3.45
N THR A 443 -8.17 -3.67 3.53
CA THR A 443 -7.43 -4.72 4.23
C THR A 443 -6.01 -4.86 3.69
N GLU A 444 -5.83 -4.77 2.37
CA GLU A 444 -4.52 -4.80 1.72
C GLU A 444 -3.59 -3.70 2.25
N LEU A 445 -4.06 -2.43 2.29
CA LEU A 445 -3.23 -1.31 2.74
C LEU A 445 -2.84 -1.43 4.22
N ARG A 446 -3.74 -1.95 5.06
CA ARG A 446 -3.44 -2.22 6.47
C ARG A 446 -2.37 -3.29 6.62
N ALA A 447 -2.51 -4.39 5.87
CA ALA A 447 -1.56 -5.49 5.89
C ALA A 447 -0.15 -5.03 5.51
N TYR A 448 0.00 -4.37 4.37
CA TYR A 448 1.29 -3.85 3.95
C TYR A 448 1.84 -2.73 4.85
N GLY A 449 0.95 -1.91 5.41
CA GLY A 449 1.32 -0.83 6.33
C GLY A 449 2.00 -1.30 7.62
N THR A 450 1.83 -2.57 8.00
CA THR A 450 2.50 -3.15 9.18
C THR A 450 4.02 -3.14 9.07
N ALA A 451 4.57 -3.23 7.85
CA ALA A 451 6.02 -3.21 7.62
C ALA A 451 6.73 -2.01 8.28
N HIS A 452 6.03 -0.87 8.41
CA HIS A 452 6.59 0.33 9.05
C HIS A 452 6.84 0.21 10.56
N GLY A 453 6.28 -0.80 11.23
CA GLY A 453 6.42 -1.01 12.68
C GLY A 453 7.28 -2.21 13.09
N ALA A 454 7.71 -3.02 12.14
CA ALA A 454 8.42 -4.27 12.41
C ALA A 454 9.63 -4.08 13.36
N GLU A 455 10.44 -3.07 13.13
CA GLU A 455 11.64 -2.82 13.93
C GLU A 455 11.31 -2.37 15.36
N LEU A 456 10.23 -1.60 15.56
CA LEU A 456 9.75 -1.24 16.92
C LEU A 456 9.30 -2.48 17.69
N ALA A 457 8.61 -3.40 17.03
CA ALA A 457 8.18 -4.67 17.62
C ALA A 457 9.40 -5.53 17.99
N THR A 458 10.33 -5.73 17.03
CA THR A 458 11.56 -6.51 17.27
C THR A 458 12.38 -5.93 18.42
N LEU A 459 12.53 -4.61 18.51
CA LEU A 459 13.27 -3.96 19.60
C LEU A 459 12.65 -4.27 20.97
N SER A 460 11.31 -4.25 21.07
CA SER A 460 10.60 -4.60 22.31
C SER A 460 10.72 -6.08 22.65
N GLN A 461 10.66 -6.94 21.64
CA GLN A 461 10.84 -8.40 21.80
C GLN A 461 12.26 -8.75 22.25
N ARG A 462 13.29 -8.08 21.72
CA ARG A 462 14.69 -8.22 22.19
C ARG A 462 14.84 -7.89 23.67
N VAL A 463 14.22 -6.80 24.12
CA VAL A 463 14.25 -6.40 25.54
C VAL A 463 13.60 -7.47 26.42
N ALA A 464 12.48 -8.06 26.00
CA ALA A 464 11.82 -9.13 26.73
C ALA A 464 12.69 -10.41 26.77
N LEU A 465 13.27 -10.78 25.62
CA LEU A 465 14.12 -11.95 25.44
C LEU A 465 15.39 -11.85 26.28
N ALA A 466 16.10 -10.72 26.26
CA ALA A 466 17.31 -10.49 27.04
C ALA A 466 17.09 -10.62 28.55
N ARG A 467 15.84 -10.45 29.02
CA ARG A 467 15.45 -10.61 30.41
C ARG A 467 14.88 -11.99 30.74
N GLY A 468 14.77 -12.87 29.77
CA GLY A 468 14.12 -14.17 29.94
C GLY A 468 12.62 -14.08 30.27
N ASP A 469 11.98 -12.94 29.94
CA ASP A 469 10.58 -12.67 30.30
C ASP A 469 9.64 -13.14 29.17
N ALA A 470 9.31 -14.45 29.22
CA ALA A 470 8.43 -15.08 28.24
C ALA A 470 7.02 -14.43 28.19
N ARG A 471 6.51 -13.94 29.35
CA ARG A 471 5.20 -13.27 29.38
C ARG A 471 5.21 -11.95 28.63
N ARG A 472 6.27 -11.16 28.79
CA ARG A 472 6.42 -9.91 28.03
C ARG A 472 6.67 -10.17 26.56
N LEU A 473 7.42 -11.22 26.22
CA LEU A 473 7.61 -11.59 24.83
C LEU A 473 6.26 -11.93 24.16
N LEU A 474 5.42 -12.73 24.81
CA LEU A 474 4.06 -13.02 24.37
C LEU A 474 3.21 -11.74 24.19
N LEU A 475 3.20 -10.85 25.19
CA LEU A 475 2.47 -9.58 25.11
C LEU A 475 2.91 -8.72 23.92
N TRP A 476 4.22 -8.65 23.65
CA TRP A 476 4.73 -7.86 22.52
C TRP A 476 4.45 -8.49 21.15
N SER A 477 4.51 -9.82 21.08
CA SER A 477 4.15 -10.55 19.88
C SER A 477 2.67 -10.35 19.55
N GLU A 478 1.79 -10.52 20.53
CA GLU A 478 0.35 -10.35 20.35
C GLU A 478 -0.04 -8.88 20.07
N ARG A 479 0.59 -7.91 20.74
CA ARG A 479 0.37 -6.49 20.40
C ARG A 479 0.75 -6.18 18.96
N TRP A 480 1.85 -6.75 18.49
CA TRP A 480 2.28 -6.59 17.10
C TRP A 480 1.26 -7.17 16.13
N ARG A 481 0.81 -8.40 16.37
CA ARG A 481 -0.20 -9.08 15.54
C ARG A 481 -1.56 -8.39 15.60
N ALA A 482 -1.96 -7.85 16.75
CA ALA A 482 -3.19 -7.07 16.88
C ALA A 482 -3.18 -5.79 16.04
N THR A 483 -2.01 -5.18 15.85
CA THR A 483 -1.86 -4.02 14.96
C THR A 483 -2.19 -4.38 13.51
N ALA A 484 -1.81 -5.58 13.07
CA ALA A 484 -2.06 -6.10 11.74
C ALA A 484 -3.53 -6.52 11.50
N LEU A 485 -4.16 -7.12 12.51
CA LEU A 485 -5.51 -7.67 12.45
C LEU A 485 -6.62 -6.70 12.92
N ALA A 486 -6.33 -5.41 12.99
CA ALA A 486 -7.29 -4.39 13.41
C ALA A 486 -8.60 -4.46 12.58
N VAL A 487 -9.72 -4.22 13.25
CA VAL A 487 -11.11 -4.41 12.77
C VAL A 487 -11.32 -3.88 11.35
N PRO A 488 -12.03 -4.63 10.48
CA PRO A 488 -12.38 -4.13 9.16
C PRO A 488 -13.23 -2.85 9.28
N SER A 489 -12.93 -1.90 8.42
CA SER A 489 -13.81 -0.78 8.13
C SER A 489 -15.19 -1.29 7.70
N THR A 490 -16.19 -0.43 7.84
CA THR A 490 -17.56 -0.68 7.38
C THR A 490 -17.53 -1.34 6.00
N PRO A 491 -18.23 -2.48 5.82
CA PRO A 491 -18.20 -3.20 4.55
C PRO A 491 -18.54 -2.27 3.40
N THR A 492 -17.83 -2.38 2.29
CA THR A 492 -18.16 -1.74 1.00
C THR A 492 -19.44 -2.31 0.38
N ARG A 493 -20.37 -2.75 1.23
CA ARG A 493 -21.61 -3.47 0.92
C ARG A 493 -22.51 -2.74 -0.10
N HIS A 494 -22.40 -1.42 -0.18
CA HIS A 494 -23.24 -0.58 -1.03
C HIS A 494 -22.51 -0.01 -2.25
N ASP A 495 -21.24 -0.36 -2.48
CA ASP A 495 -20.54 0.07 -3.68
C ASP A 495 -21.01 -0.72 -4.90
N ARG A 496 -21.96 -0.12 -5.64
CA ARG A 496 -22.55 -0.73 -6.84
C ARG A 496 -21.53 -0.88 -7.97
N GLU A 497 -20.56 0.01 -8.05
CA GLU A 497 -19.56 -0.01 -9.10
C GLU A 497 -18.54 -1.13 -8.84
N LEU A 498 -18.10 -1.30 -7.57
CA LEU A 498 -17.30 -2.46 -7.19
C LEU A 498 -18.04 -3.79 -7.48
N ALA A 499 -19.33 -3.86 -7.19
CA ALA A 499 -20.13 -5.02 -7.49
C ALA A 499 -20.15 -5.35 -8.99
N ALA A 500 -20.31 -4.33 -9.84
CA ALA A 500 -20.32 -4.48 -11.29
C ALA A 500 -18.94 -4.88 -11.85
N GLU A 501 -17.85 -4.31 -11.32
CA GLU A 501 -16.48 -4.69 -11.69
C GLU A 501 -16.17 -6.14 -11.32
N LEU A 502 -16.58 -6.61 -10.14
CA LEU A 502 -16.43 -8.00 -9.70
C LEU A 502 -17.28 -8.96 -10.55
N GLU A 503 -18.49 -8.57 -10.94
CA GLU A 503 -19.33 -9.35 -11.85
C GLU A 503 -18.71 -9.47 -13.25
N ALA A 504 -18.20 -8.37 -13.80
CA ALA A 504 -17.47 -8.37 -15.06
C ALA A 504 -16.22 -9.26 -15.00
N LEU A 505 -15.45 -9.19 -13.90
CA LEU A 505 -14.28 -10.03 -13.68
C LEU A 505 -14.64 -11.52 -13.63
N ARG A 506 -15.74 -11.89 -12.96
CA ARG A 506 -16.26 -13.26 -12.95
C ARG A 506 -16.60 -13.73 -14.36
N SER A 507 -17.33 -12.91 -15.12
CA SER A 507 -17.73 -13.24 -16.48
C SER A 507 -16.53 -13.48 -17.40
N VAL A 508 -15.51 -12.60 -17.37
CA VAL A 508 -14.29 -12.75 -18.15
C VAL A 508 -13.50 -13.98 -17.70
N SER A 509 -13.40 -14.22 -16.40
CA SER A 509 -12.68 -15.37 -15.85
C SER A 509 -13.37 -16.70 -16.22
N ARG A 510 -14.69 -16.75 -16.21
CA ARG A 510 -15.47 -17.90 -16.69
C ARG A 510 -15.24 -18.17 -18.19
N GLN A 511 -15.21 -17.12 -19.01
CA GLN A 511 -14.92 -17.26 -20.46
C GLN A 511 -13.52 -17.82 -20.69
N LEU A 512 -12.52 -17.38 -19.94
CA LEU A 512 -11.14 -17.93 -20.01
C LEU A 512 -11.06 -19.42 -19.67
N GLN A 513 -12.00 -19.95 -18.89
CA GLN A 513 -12.07 -21.36 -18.50
C GLN A 513 -12.91 -22.20 -19.47
N SER A 514 -13.65 -21.63 -20.40
CA SER A 514 -14.66 -22.30 -21.25
C SER A 514 -14.12 -22.91 -22.53
N GLY A 515 -12.99 -23.66 -22.49
CA GLY A 515 -12.60 -24.52 -23.61
C GLY A 515 -11.64 -23.89 -24.64
N GLU A 516 -11.56 -24.52 -25.84
CA GLU A 516 -10.68 -24.06 -26.90
C GLU A 516 -11.14 -22.73 -27.50
N MET A 517 -10.24 -21.75 -27.49
CA MET A 517 -10.48 -20.44 -28.13
C MET A 517 -9.24 -19.99 -28.90
N ALA A 518 -9.43 -19.11 -29.89
CA ALA A 518 -8.33 -18.52 -30.62
C ALA A 518 -7.38 -17.74 -29.69
N THR A 519 -6.06 -17.86 -29.90
CA THR A 519 -5.03 -17.21 -29.08
C THR A 519 -5.23 -15.69 -28.94
N SER A 520 -5.66 -15.03 -30.04
CA SER A 520 -5.95 -13.58 -30.05
C SER A 520 -7.10 -13.22 -29.09
N HIS A 521 -8.16 -14.02 -29.06
CA HIS A 521 -9.30 -13.84 -28.16
C HIS A 521 -8.92 -14.11 -26.72
N ARG A 522 -8.18 -15.18 -26.44
CA ARG A 522 -7.61 -15.46 -25.09
C ARG A 522 -6.78 -14.29 -24.58
N ASN A 523 -5.88 -13.77 -25.42
CA ASN A 523 -5.05 -12.62 -25.05
C ASN A 523 -5.86 -11.36 -24.79
N ALA A 524 -6.98 -11.16 -25.51
CA ALA A 524 -7.89 -10.04 -25.26
C ALA A 524 -8.59 -10.18 -23.90
N LEU A 525 -9.14 -11.36 -23.57
CA LEU A 525 -9.76 -11.65 -22.28
C LEU A 525 -8.77 -11.55 -21.13
N GLU A 526 -7.51 -11.98 -21.30
CA GLU A 526 -6.47 -11.84 -20.28
C GLU A 526 -6.08 -10.37 -20.02
N ARG A 527 -6.07 -9.53 -21.06
CA ARG A 527 -5.89 -8.07 -20.87
C ARG A 527 -7.06 -7.47 -20.13
N GLU A 528 -8.29 -7.84 -20.49
CA GLU A 528 -9.49 -7.34 -19.84
C GLU A 528 -9.58 -7.80 -18.39
N ARG A 529 -9.22 -9.06 -18.07
CA ARG A 529 -9.12 -9.55 -16.70
C ARG A 529 -8.14 -8.70 -15.88
N ARG A 530 -6.93 -8.45 -16.39
CA ARG A 530 -5.95 -7.61 -15.70
C ARG A 530 -6.44 -6.17 -15.49
N ARG A 531 -7.16 -5.63 -16.48
CA ARG A 531 -7.77 -4.29 -16.35
C ARG A 531 -8.81 -4.26 -15.22
N LEU A 532 -9.66 -5.27 -15.14
CA LEU A 532 -10.70 -5.38 -14.12
C LEU A 532 -10.09 -5.63 -12.72
N GLU A 533 -9.08 -6.50 -12.61
CA GLU A 533 -8.33 -6.71 -11.35
C GLU A 533 -7.73 -5.38 -10.85
N ALA A 534 -7.12 -4.61 -11.75
CA ALA A 534 -6.57 -3.29 -11.39
C ALA A 534 -7.66 -2.29 -10.98
N ALA A 535 -8.83 -2.29 -11.64
CA ALA A 535 -9.94 -1.42 -11.29
C ALA A 535 -10.51 -1.75 -9.90
N VAL A 536 -10.77 -3.04 -9.62
CA VAL A 536 -11.22 -3.52 -8.30
C VAL A 536 -10.23 -3.11 -7.20
N GLN A 537 -8.94 -3.33 -7.43
CA GLN A 537 -7.89 -3.00 -6.48
C GLN A 537 -7.79 -1.48 -6.23
N ALA A 538 -7.81 -0.67 -7.29
CA ALA A 538 -7.79 0.78 -7.18
C ALA A 538 -9.01 1.29 -6.39
N ARG A 539 -10.20 0.70 -6.63
CA ARG A 539 -11.43 1.09 -5.94
C ARG A 539 -11.41 0.73 -4.46
N THR A 540 -11.01 -0.48 -4.11
CA THR A 540 -10.92 -0.91 -2.70
C THR A 540 -9.90 -0.08 -1.92
N ARG A 541 -8.76 0.26 -2.52
CA ARG A 541 -7.73 1.10 -1.88
C ARG A 541 -8.18 2.54 -1.60
N ARG A 542 -9.19 3.05 -2.32
CA ARG A 542 -9.78 4.38 -2.10
C ARG A 542 -10.75 4.44 -0.92
N SER A 543 -11.13 3.30 -0.35
CA SER A 543 -12.04 3.25 0.79
C SER A 543 -11.40 3.90 2.00
N PRO A 544 -11.99 4.97 2.58
CA PRO A 544 -11.48 5.58 3.80
C PRO A 544 -11.69 4.65 4.98
N GLY A 545 -10.75 4.69 5.94
CA GLY A 545 -10.95 4.10 7.25
C GLY A 545 -11.87 4.96 8.13
N GLU A 546 -12.20 4.46 9.29
CA GLU A 546 -12.95 5.24 10.29
C GLU A 546 -12.07 6.32 10.92
N ALA A 547 -12.05 7.50 10.33
CA ALA A 547 -11.44 8.69 10.93
C ALA A 547 -12.43 9.29 11.95
N GLY A 548 -12.47 8.75 13.15
CA GLY A 548 -13.15 9.37 14.30
C GLY A 548 -12.15 9.64 15.42
N PRO A 549 -12.32 10.73 16.24
CA PRO A 549 -11.61 10.80 17.51
C PRO A 549 -11.94 9.52 18.26
N ALA A 550 -10.92 8.89 18.82
CA ALA A 550 -11.06 7.63 19.56
C ALA A 550 -12.27 7.69 20.50
N ARG A 551 -13.44 7.26 20.02
CA ARG A 551 -14.49 6.79 20.90
C ARG A 551 -13.85 5.63 21.63
N GLY A 552 -13.96 5.62 22.96
CA GLY A 552 -13.35 4.63 23.81
C GLY A 552 -13.46 3.21 23.23
N PRO A 553 -12.71 2.23 23.70
CA PRO A 553 -12.48 0.96 23.04
C PRO A 553 -13.79 0.41 22.47
N GLY A 554 -13.93 0.52 21.15
CA GLY A 554 -15.02 -0.12 20.42
C GLY A 554 -14.87 -1.64 20.58
N PRO A 555 -15.91 -2.45 20.32
CA PRO A 555 -15.83 -3.90 20.42
C PRO A 555 -14.81 -4.44 19.40
N GLY A 556 -13.53 -4.40 19.74
CA GLY A 556 -12.41 -4.84 18.88
C GLY A 556 -11.08 -4.14 19.14
N THR A 557 -11.04 -3.07 19.96
CA THR A 557 -9.81 -2.35 20.32
C THR A 557 -9.37 -2.64 21.77
N GLY A 558 -9.83 -3.75 22.36
CA GLY A 558 -9.40 -4.17 23.70
C GLY A 558 -7.89 -4.44 23.71
N GLU A 559 -7.23 -3.98 24.77
CA GLU A 559 -5.85 -4.33 25.04
C GLU A 559 -5.78 -5.85 25.31
N PHE A 560 -4.81 -6.57 24.71
CA PHE A 560 -4.63 -7.99 24.97
C PHE A 560 -4.22 -8.21 26.43
N ASP A 561 -5.06 -8.95 27.17
CA ASP A 561 -4.86 -9.23 28.59
C ASP A 561 -4.48 -10.69 28.81
N LEU A 562 -3.34 -10.92 29.47
CA LEU A 562 -2.86 -12.25 29.82
C LEU A 562 -3.76 -12.97 30.84
N ASP A 563 -4.34 -12.28 31.81
CA ASP A 563 -5.22 -12.90 32.79
C ASP A 563 -6.51 -13.40 32.11
N GLU A 564 -7.00 -12.65 31.14
CA GLU A 564 -8.10 -13.02 30.28
C GLU A 564 -7.76 -14.26 29.42
N LEU A 565 -6.56 -14.28 28.81
CA LEU A 565 -6.08 -15.44 28.07
C LEU A 565 -6.00 -16.67 28.95
N PHE A 566 -5.42 -16.57 30.15
CA PHE A 566 -5.30 -17.71 31.07
C PHE A 566 -6.65 -18.24 31.54
N ALA A 567 -7.63 -17.38 31.72
CA ALA A 567 -8.98 -17.78 32.10
C ALA A 567 -9.70 -18.57 31.00
N GLU A 568 -9.56 -18.15 29.75
CA GLU A 568 -10.21 -18.78 28.58
C GLU A 568 -9.48 -20.05 28.10
N LEU A 569 -8.18 -20.17 28.30
CA LEU A 569 -7.42 -21.37 27.93
C LEU A 569 -7.91 -22.60 28.71
N GLY A 570 -8.16 -22.48 30.04
CA GLY A 570 -8.50 -23.64 30.85
C GLY A 570 -7.46 -24.76 30.74
N GLU A 571 -7.85 -25.91 30.20
CA GLU A 571 -6.97 -27.06 29.91
C GLU A 571 -6.26 -26.96 28.55
N THR A 572 -6.62 -25.99 27.73
CA THR A 572 -6.03 -25.79 26.40
C THR A 572 -4.61 -25.23 26.52
N THR A 573 -3.68 -25.78 25.76
CA THR A 573 -2.31 -25.24 25.65
C THR A 573 -2.19 -24.30 24.43
N LEU A 574 -1.65 -23.10 24.64
CA LEU A 574 -1.30 -22.20 23.54
C LEU A 574 0.18 -22.39 23.18
N VAL A 575 0.44 -22.53 21.90
CA VAL A 575 1.79 -22.59 21.29
C VAL A 575 1.94 -21.45 20.32
N GLU A 576 2.79 -20.48 20.64
CA GLU A 576 3.06 -19.35 19.77
C GLU A 576 4.50 -19.38 19.24
N VAL A 577 4.63 -19.30 17.91
CA VAL A 577 5.95 -19.23 17.25
C VAL A 577 6.29 -17.79 16.92
N VAL A 578 7.44 -17.32 17.38
CA VAL A 578 7.93 -15.95 17.16
C VAL A 578 9.36 -15.97 16.61
N TYR A 579 9.68 -14.98 15.77
CA TYR A 579 11.05 -14.73 15.32
C TYR A 579 11.55 -13.42 15.91
N VAL A 580 12.71 -13.48 16.52
CA VAL A 580 13.44 -12.30 17.02
C VAL A 580 14.84 -12.37 16.43
N ASP A 581 15.22 -11.42 15.60
CA ASP A 581 16.52 -11.39 14.89
C ASP A 581 16.82 -12.69 14.11
N ASP A 582 15.84 -13.16 13.35
CA ASP A 582 15.89 -14.40 12.58
C ASP A 582 16.05 -15.69 13.41
N VAL A 583 16.10 -15.56 14.73
CA VAL A 583 16.10 -16.71 15.65
C VAL A 583 14.66 -17.07 16.02
N ARG A 584 14.32 -18.34 15.83
CA ARG A 584 12.99 -18.84 16.16
C ARG A 584 12.88 -19.23 17.63
N HIS A 585 11.78 -18.81 18.22
CA HIS A 585 11.39 -19.15 19.58
C HIS A 585 9.96 -19.70 19.61
N VAL A 586 9.73 -20.67 20.49
CA VAL A 586 8.39 -21.21 20.75
C VAL A 586 8.00 -20.83 22.17
N ILE A 587 6.87 -20.14 22.28
CA ILE A 587 6.24 -19.81 23.57
C ILE A 587 5.16 -20.84 23.83
N VAL A 588 5.21 -21.53 24.96
CA VAL A 588 4.18 -22.48 25.41
C VAL A 588 3.47 -21.89 26.63
N VAL A 589 2.14 -21.79 26.56
CA VAL A 589 1.29 -21.34 27.65
C VAL A 589 0.39 -22.49 28.06
N ALA A 590 0.64 -23.03 29.26
CA ALA A 590 -0.18 -24.09 29.85
C ALA A 590 -0.67 -23.64 31.24
N GLY A 591 -1.98 -23.49 31.39
CA GLY A 591 -2.58 -22.82 32.53
C GLY A 591 -2.05 -21.38 32.69
N ARG A 592 -1.44 -21.05 33.82
CA ARG A 592 -0.83 -19.73 34.05
C ARG A 592 0.69 -19.69 33.86
N ARG A 593 1.29 -20.78 33.35
CA ARG A 593 2.73 -20.86 33.11
C ARG A 593 3.05 -20.52 31.66
N VAL A 594 4.02 -19.63 31.48
CA VAL A 594 4.54 -19.24 30.17
C VAL A 594 6.00 -19.69 30.10
N ARG A 595 6.32 -20.54 29.14
CA ARG A 595 7.68 -21.05 28.92
C ARG A 595 8.17 -20.66 27.54
N LEU A 596 9.48 -20.51 27.39
CA LEU A 596 10.14 -20.10 26.15
C LEU A 596 11.20 -21.13 25.75
N TYR A 597 11.19 -21.53 24.51
CA TYR A 597 12.10 -22.50 23.91
C TYR A 597 12.75 -21.92 22.66
N PRO A 598 14.09 -21.82 22.61
CA PRO A 598 14.76 -21.58 21.34
C PRO A 598 14.69 -22.87 20.50
N VAL A 599 14.46 -22.70 19.18
CA VAL A 599 14.34 -23.84 18.27
C VAL A 599 15.21 -23.62 17.04
N ASP A 600 16.14 -24.52 16.80
CA ASP A 600 17.01 -24.56 15.64
C ASP A 600 16.44 -25.43 14.51
N GLY A 601 16.91 -25.25 13.31
CA GLY A 601 16.55 -26.05 12.13
C GLY A 601 15.97 -25.24 10.98
N ASP A 602 15.79 -25.90 9.84
CA ASP A 602 15.17 -25.32 8.63
C ASP A 602 13.69 -25.73 8.53
N PRO A 603 12.76 -24.92 9.09
CA PRO A 603 11.35 -25.25 9.07
C PRO A 603 10.78 -25.19 7.65
N TYR A 604 11.28 -24.29 6.80
CA TYR A 604 10.77 -24.14 5.43
C TYR A 604 10.90 -25.41 4.63
N ARG A 605 12.07 -26.04 4.68
CA ARG A 605 12.32 -27.32 4.01
C ARG A 605 11.37 -28.41 4.49
N GLU A 606 11.24 -28.59 5.82
CA GLU A 606 10.40 -29.66 6.37
C GLU A 606 8.91 -29.43 6.11
N VAL A 607 8.44 -28.18 6.14
CA VAL A 607 7.07 -27.83 5.74
C VAL A 607 6.83 -28.20 4.27
N GLN A 608 7.73 -27.82 3.35
CA GLN A 608 7.57 -28.15 1.92
C GLN A 608 7.59 -29.67 1.65
N LEU A 609 8.48 -30.42 2.32
CA LEU A 609 8.55 -31.87 2.19
C LEU A 609 7.30 -32.57 2.75
N SER A 610 6.74 -32.06 3.85
CA SER A 610 5.52 -32.59 4.45
C SER A 610 4.29 -32.29 3.58
N ARG A 611 4.19 -31.10 3.03
CA ARG A 611 3.13 -30.76 2.04
C ARG A 611 3.25 -31.57 0.76
N PHE A 612 4.48 -31.82 0.29
CA PHE A 612 4.71 -32.70 -0.85
C PHE A 612 4.26 -34.14 -0.55
N ALA A 613 4.52 -34.65 0.65
CA ALA A 613 4.08 -35.98 1.06
C ALA A 613 2.54 -36.12 1.02
N LEU A 614 1.82 -35.12 1.59
CA LEU A 614 0.36 -35.08 1.53
C LEU A 614 -0.17 -35.07 0.09
N ARG A 615 0.37 -34.18 -0.78
CA ARG A 615 0.00 -34.13 -2.21
C ARG A 615 0.27 -35.43 -2.94
N ARG A 616 1.42 -36.05 -2.67
CA ARG A 616 1.78 -37.33 -3.30
C ARG A 616 0.79 -38.43 -2.93
N LEU A 617 0.40 -38.53 -1.67
CA LEU A 617 -0.56 -39.54 -1.21
C LEU A 617 -1.98 -39.25 -1.73
N ALA A 618 -2.37 -37.98 -1.87
CA ALA A 618 -3.67 -37.58 -2.40
C ALA A 618 -3.86 -37.88 -3.91
N TYR A 619 -2.78 -37.82 -4.70
CA TYR A 619 -2.89 -37.90 -6.16
C TYR A 619 -1.94 -38.91 -6.82
N GLY A 620 -0.96 -39.42 -6.11
CA GLY A 620 -0.02 -40.38 -6.66
C GLY A 620 -0.53 -41.82 -6.57
N PRO A 621 0.03 -42.76 -7.37
CA PRO A 621 -0.27 -44.16 -7.21
C PRO A 621 0.27 -44.70 -5.88
N PRO A 622 -0.44 -45.58 -5.20
CA PRO A 622 0.04 -46.24 -3.97
C PRO A 622 1.41 -46.90 -4.17
N ARG A 623 2.30 -46.77 -3.17
CA ARG A 623 3.64 -47.39 -3.19
C ARG A 623 3.90 -48.14 -1.87
N PRO A 624 4.69 -49.18 -1.87
CA PRO A 624 5.15 -49.82 -0.64
C PRO A 624 5.85 -48.81 0.28
N GLY A 625 5.47 -48.74 1.54
CA GLY A 625 6.04 -47.82 2.52
C GLY A 625 5.32 -46.49 2.68
N ASP A 626 4.25 -46.25 1.92
CA ASP A 626 3.45 -45.00 2.05
C ASP A 626 2.88 -44.82 3.46
N GLU A 627 2.54 -45.89 4.14
CA GLU A 627 2.07 -45.90 5.53
C GLU A 627 3.07 -45.30 6.55
N ARG A 628 4.36 -45.31 6.20
CA ARG A 628 5.43 -44.72 7.05
C ARG A 628 5.78 -43.30 6.71
N LEU A 629 5.29 -42.79 5.58
CA LEU A 629 5.70 -41.48 5.07
C LEU A 629 5.22 -40.33 5.95
N LEU A 630 3.93 -40.29 6.29
CA LEU A 630 3.37 -39.23 7.14
C LEU A 630 3.96 -39.27 8.57
N PRO A 631 4.06 -40.46 9.27
CA PRO A 631 4.69 -40.49 10.58
C PRO A 631 6.18 -40.07 10.57
N TYR A 632 6.91 -40.38 9.50
CA TYR A 632 8.30 -39.96 9.36
C TYR A 632 8.39 -38.42 9.18
N ARG A 633 7.57 -37.86 8.30
CA ARG A 633 7.53 -36.42 8.06
C ARG A 633 7.03 -35.63 9.29
N GLY A 634 6.07 -36.19 10.01
CA GLY A 634 5.55 -35.60 11.24
C GLY A 634 6.63 -35.42 12.31
N ARG A 635 7.43 -36.46 12.53
CA ARG A 635 8.58 -36.38 13.48
C ARG A 635 9.64 -35.35 13.06
N ALA A 636 9.98 -35.30 11.77
CA ALA A 636 10.94 -34.33 11.26
C ALA A 636 10.42 -32.89 11.40
N LEU A 637 9.14 -32.69 11.09
CA LEU A 637 8.44 -31.39 11.21
C LEU A 637 8.37 -30.93 12.66
N GLU A 638 8.00 -31.84 13.60
CA GLU A 638 7.93 -31.55 15.03
C GLU A 638 9.29 -31.16 15.59
N SER A 639 10.32 -31.92 15.29
CA SER A 639 11.69 -31.61 15.73
C SER A 639 12.16 -30.25 15.20
N SER A 640 11.84 -29.94 13.95
CA SER A 640 12.22 -28.68 13.32
C SER A 640 11.41 -27.47 13.80
N LEU A 641 10.14 -27.63 14.19
CA LEU A 641 9.26 -26.52 14.53
C LEU A 641 9.04 -26.32 16.02
N LEU A 642 8.90 -27.41 16.78
CA LEU A 642 8.62 -27.36 18.21
C LEU A 642 9.86 -27.73 19.05
N GLY A 643 10.71 -28.62 18.55
CA GLY A 643 11.88 -29.07 19.30
C GLY A 643 11.53 -29.55 20.71
N ALA A 644 12.22 -29.01 21.71
CA ALA A 644 11.98 -29.32 23.13
C ALA A 644 10.61 -28.87 23.64
N ALA A 645 9.96 -27.92 23.00
CA ALA A 645 8.63 -27.43 23.39
C ALA A 645 7.55 -28.53 23.32
N ALA A 646 7.73 -29.52 22.44
CA ALA A 646 6.77 -30.61 22.23
C ALA A 646 6.45 -31.39 23.51
N VAL A 647 7.38 -31.48 24.45
CA VAL A 647 7.22 -32.24 25.70
C VAL A 647 6.28 -31.51 26.70
N ASP A 648 6.19 -30.19 26.60
CA ASP A 648 5.43 -29.38 27.54
C ASP A 648 4.00 -29.05 27.08
N LEU A 649 3.52 -29.69 26.04
CA LEU A 649 2.17 -29.42 25.46
C LEU A 649 1.03 -30.04 26.29
N GLY A 650 1.34 -30.96 27.24
CA GLY A 650 0.33 -31.74 28.01
C GLY A 650 -0.54 -32.62 27.08
N ASP A 651 -1.73 -33.01 27.51
CA ASP A 651 -2.63 -33.94 26.80
C ASP A 651 -3.91 -33.24 26.29
N GLY A 652 -4.21 -32.03 26.73
CA GLY A 652 -5.40 -31.26 26.35
C GLY A 652 -5.42 -30.72 24.91
N PRO A 653 -6.46 -29.97 24.54
CA PRO A 653 -6.53 -29.29 23.26
C PRO A 653 -5.37 -28.30 23.07
N VAL A 654 -5.00 -28.04 21.81
CA VAL A 654 -3.91 -27.11 21.49
C VAL A 654 -4.36 -26.02 20.52
N VAL A 655 -3.96 -24.81 20.83
CA VAL A 655 -4.05 -23.65 19.93
C VAL A 655 -2.66 -23.28 19.46
N VAL A 656 -2.42 -23.28 18.15
CA VAL A 656 -1.16 -22.88 17.55
C VAL A 656 -1.30 -21.51 16.89
N VAL A 657 -0.39 -20.61 17.24
CA VAL A 657 -0.23 -19.29 16.59
C VAL A 657 1.09 -19.31 15.81
N PRO A 658 1.02 -19.54 14.49
CA PRO A 658 2.23 -19.64 13.65
C PRO A 658 2.82 -18.25 13.40
N ALA A 659 4.11 -18.17 13.11
CA ALA A 659 4.71 -16.99 12.50
C ALA A 659 4.34 -16.92 11.01
N GLY A 660 4.04 -15.71 10.51
CA GLY A 660 3.59 -15.50 9.13
C GLY A 660 4.56 -16.03 8.07
N GLN A 661 5.86 -15.99 8.34
CA GLN A 661 6.91 -16.46 7.43
C GLN A 661 6.90 -17.98 7.15
N MET A 662 6.21 -18.78 7.98
CA MET A 662 6.25 -20.24 7.88
C MET A 662 5.34 -20.78 6.78
N GLY A 663 4.38 -20.00 6.29
CA GLY A 663 3.36 -20.46 5.37
C GLY A 663 2.43 -21.53 5.99
N PRO A 664 1.67 -22.24 5.16
CA PRO A 664 0.72 -23.25 5.65
C PRO A 664 1.44 -24.53 6.11
N VAL A 665 1.50 -24.74 7.42
CA VAL A 665 2.15 -25.87 8.08
C VAL A 665 1.14 -26.99 8.34
N PRO A 666 1.43 -28.24 7.99
CA PRO A 666 0.58 -29.40 8.33
C PRO A 666 0.79 -29.85 9.78
N TRP A 667 0.33 -29.02 10.74
CA TRP A 667 0.48 -29.22 12.17
C TRP A 667 -0.01 -30.58 12.66
N THR A 668 -1.08 -31.08 12.03
CA THR A 668 -1.72 -32.37 12.39
C THR A 668 -0.85 -33.59 12.13
N LEU A 669 0.28 -33.46 11.43
CA LEU A 669 1.22 -34.56 11.21
C LEU A 669 2.16 -34.77 12.41
N MET A 670 2.31 -33.76 13.28
CA MET A 670 3.26 -33.84 14.41
C MET A 670 2.73 -34.81 15.49
N PRO A 671 3.54 -35.75 15.95
CA PRO A 671 3.14 -36.74 16.96
C PRO A 671 2.48 -36.14 18.20
N SER A 672 3.03 -35.03 18.69
CA SER A 672 2.48 -34.33 19.85
C SER A 672 1.13 -33.62 19.61
N LEU A 673 0.70 -33.47 18.33
CA LEU A 673 -0.52 -32.73 17.97
C LEU A 673 -1.58 -33.58 17.25
N GLN A 674 -1.20 -34.75 16.71
CA GLN A 674 -2.07 -35.53 15.80
C GLN A 674 -3.35 -36.07 16.45
N ASN A 675 -3.32 -36.46 17.72
CA ASN A 675 -4.42 -37.16 18.43
C ASN A 675 -5.14 -36.27 19.42
N ARG A 676 -5.25 -34.97 19.14
CA ARG A 676 -5.95 -34.00 20.00
C ARG A 676 -6.68 -32.94 19.18
N PRO A 677 -7.65 -32.26 19.77
CA PRO A 677 -8.28 -31.12 19.13
C PRO A 677 -7.23 -30.02 18.90
N LEU A 678 -7.04 -29.62 17.65
CA LEU A 678 -6.04 -28.67 17.21
C LEU A 678 -6.66 -27.49 16.48
N THR A 679 -6.41 -26.31 17.00
CA THR A 679 -6.80 -25.04 16.35
C THR A 679 -5.56 -24.30 15.90
N VAL A 680 -5.63 -23.66 14.73
CA VAL A 680 -4.64 -22.67 14.29
C VAL A 680 -5.31 -21.28 14.35
N ALA A 681 -4.63 -20.30 14.91
CA ALA A 681 -5.15 -18.94 15.00
C ALA A 681 -4.10 -17.93 14.51
N PRO A 682 -4.51 -16.84 13.84
CA PRO A 682 -3.58 -15.79 13.43
C PRO A 682 -2.90 -15.11 14.63
N SER A 683 -3.58 -15.02 15.78
CA SER A 683 -3.08 -14.52 17.06
C SER A 683 -3.87 -15.10 18.21
N ALA A 684 -3.31 -15.10 19.42
CA ALA A 684 -4.04 -15.48 20.63
C ALA A 684 -5.22 -14.53 20.88
N PHE A 685 -5.06 -13.25 20.58
CA PHE A 685 -6.15 -12.26 20.66
C PHE A 685 -7.33 -12.60 19.75
N THR A 686 -7.04 -13.02 18.52
CA THR A 686 -8.07 -13.43 17.54
C THR A 686 -8.81 -14.68 18.02
N TRP A 687 -8.09 -15.65 18.57
CA TRP A 687 -8.70 -16.83 19.19
C TRP A 687 -9.60 -16.48 20.37
N LEU A 688 -9.17 -15.59 21.27
CA LEU A 688 -10.00 -15.11 22.40
C LEU A 688 -11.31 -14.48 21.90
N ARG A 689 -11.24 -13.67 20.86
CA ARG A 689 -12.44 -13.04 20.26
C ARG A 689 -13.37 -14.08 19.66
N ALA A 690 -12.84 -15.05 18.92
CA ALA A 690 -13.63 -16.14 18.34
C ALA A 690 -14.32 -16.98 19.43
N ARG A 691 -13.60 -17.26 20.52
CA ARG A 691 -14.10 -18.03 21.67
C ARG A 691 -15.31 -17.38 22.36
N ARG A 692 -15.33 -16.06 22.44
CA ARG A 692 -16.39 -15.26 23.08
C ARG A 692 -17.58 -14.99 22.17
N ARG A 693 -17.44 -15.32 20.89
CA ARG A 693 -18.53 -15.06 19.97
C ARG A 693 -19.69 -16.00 20.20
N GLN A 694 -20.86 -15.41 20.39
CA GLN A 694 -22.11 -16.19 20.54
C GLN A 694 -22.59 -16.69 19.17
N PRO A 695 -23.04 -17.94 19.06
CA PRO A 695 -23.68 -18.43 17.86
C PRO A 695 -24.95 -17.64 17.56
N PRO A 696 -25.33 -17.46 16.28
CA PRO A 696 -26.58 -16.80 15.92
C PRO A 696 -27.78 -17.61 16.41
N VAL A 697 -28.85 -16.90 16.83
CA VAL A 697 -30.07 -17.51 17.34
C VAL A 697 -30.70 -18.43 16.28
N GLN A 698 -30.71 -18.00 15.03
CA GLN A 698 -31.17 -18.81 13.91
C GLN A 698 -30.05 -19.68 13.39
N ARG A 699 -30.20 -21.00 13.48
CA ARG A 699 -29.17 -21.95 12.98
C ARG A 699 -29.33 -22.20 11.47
N ARG A 700 -29.29 -21.14 10.65
CA ARG A 700 -29.34 -21.29 9.19
C ARG A 700 -28.07 -22.00 8.68
N VAL A 701 -28.28 -23.01 7.82
CA VAL A 701 -27.23 -23.78 7.19
C VAL A 701 -27.24 -23.51 5.69
N ALA A 702 -26.06 -23.21 5.12
CA ALA A 702 -25.86 -23.05 3.68
C ALA A 702 -24.95 -24.17 3.17
N LEU A 703 -25.41 -24.92 2.18
CA LEU A 703 -24.64 -25.98 1.53
C LEU A 703 -24.48 -25.63 0.06
N VAL A 704 -23.23 -25.43 -0.36
CA VAL A 704 -22.88 -24.93 -1.70
C VAL A 704 -22.04 -25.94 -2.45
N THR A 705 -22.43 -26.24 -3.70
CA THR A 705 -21.69 -27.09 -4.63
C THR A 705 -21.22 -26.26 -5.81
N GLY A 706 -19.91 -26.13 -6.00
CA GLY A 706 -19.32 -25.56 -7.20
C GLY A 706 -19.35 -26.47 -8.41
N PRO A 707 -19.08 -25.94 -9.60
CA PRO A 707 -19.09 -26.71 -10.85
C PRO A 707 -17.88 -27.65 -10.98
N ARG A 708 -18.05 -28.68 -11.82
CA ARG A 708 -16.98 -29.58 -12.31
C ARG A 708 -16.24 -30.38 -11.25
N LEU A 709 -16.82 -30.62 -10.08
CA LEU A 709 -16.27 -31.54 -9.09
C LEU A 709 -16.31 -32.98 -9.64
N ALA A 710 -15.26 -33.77 -9.40
CA ALA A 710 -15.18 -35.17 -9.87
C ALA A 710 -16.25 -36.08 -9.27
N THR A 711 -16.74 -35.74 -8.06
CA THR A 711 -17.83 -36.41 -7.36
C THR A 711 -19.22 -35.87 -7.72
N GLY A 712 -19.29 -34.82 -8.54
CA GLY A 712 -20.56 -34.14 -8.83
C GLY A 712 -21.21 -33.49 -7.60
N GLY A 713 -20.42 -33.24 -6.53
CA GLY A 713 -20.93 -32.70 -5.27
C GLY A 713 -21.58 -33.71 -4.36
N ALA A 714 -21.18 -35.00 -4.42
CA ALA A 714 -21.75 -36.09 -3.64
C ALA A 714 -21.75 -35.82 -2.13
N GLU A 715 -20.77 -35.12 -1.60
CA GLU A 715 -20.73 -34.75 -0.17
C GLU A 715 -21.90 -33.84 0.21
N VAL A 716 -22.17 -32.79 -0.58
CA VAL A 716 -23.30 -31.86 -0.32
C VAL A 716 -24.65 -32.57 -0.44
N ALA A 717 -24.79 -33.47 -1.44
CA ALA A 717 -26.01 -34.26 -1.60
C ALA A 717 -26.29 -35.14 -0.37
N GLN A 718 -25.25 -35.76 0.22
CA GLN A 718 -25.39 -36.58 1.42
C GLN A 718 -25.55 -35.73 2.71
N LEU A 719 -24.99 -34.53 2.75
CA LEU A 719 -25.16 -33.59 3.88
C LEU A 719 -26.59 -33.07 3.96
N ARG A 720 -27.33 -33.01 2.88
CA ARG A 720 -28.76 -32.63 2.86
C ARG A 720 -29.61 -33.42 3.85
N ASP A 721 -29.34 -34.72 3.98
CA ASP A 721 -30.13 -35.59 4.88
C ASP A 721 -29.86 -35.23 6.36
N ARG A 722 -28.70 -34.63 6.67
CA ARG A 722 -28.30 -34.15 8.02
C ARG A 722 -28.87 -32.76 8.34
N TYR A 723 -29.13 -31.98 7.31
CA TYR A 723 -29.58 -30.58 7.41
C TYR A 723 -30.82 -30.37 6.49
N PRO A 724 -32.01 -30.89 6.85
CA PRO A 724 -33.19 -30.84 5.96
C PRO A 724 -33.61 -29.42 5.59
N ASP A 725 -33.38 -28.44 6.48
CA ASP A 725 -33.77 -27.03 6.28
C ASP A 725 -32.62 -26.18 5.67
N ALA A 726 -31.54 -26.81 5.18
CA ALA A 726 -30.42 -26.09 4.61
C ALA A 726 -30.76 -25.43 3.27
N VAL A 727 -30.22 -24.24 3.05
CA VAL A 727 -30.20 -23.59 1.74
C VAL A 727 -29.20 -24.32 0.85
N LEU A 728 -29.71 -24.98 -0.20
CA LEU A 728 -28.90 -25.73 -1.15
C LEU A 728 -28.66 -24.90 -2.41
N LEU A 729 -27.39 -24.68 -2.75
CA LEU A 729 -26.98 -23.98 -3.95
C LEU A 729 -26.03 -24.86 -4.77
N GLY A 730 -26.31 -25.01 -6.06
CA GLY A 730 -25.51 -25.79 -7.00
C GLY A 730 -26.23 -25.98 -8.35
N ARG A 731 -25.59 -26.63 -9.31
CA ARG A 731 -26.18 -26.94 -10.63
C ARG A 731 -26.81 -25.74 -11.34
N GLY A 732 -26.08 -24.61 -11.39
CA GLY A 732 -26.53 -23.37 -12.02
C GLY A 732 -27.09 -22.32 -11.05
N SER A 733 -27.40 -22.70 -9.79
CA SER A 733 -27.85 -21.75 -8.76
C SER A 733 -26.77 -21.27 -7.81
N ALA A 734 -25.53 -21.82 -7.86
CA ALA A 734 -24.42 -21.37 -7.06
C ALA A 734 -23.75 -20.14 -7.70
N THR A 735 -24.49 -19.04 -7.79
CA THR A 735 -23.95 -17.74 -8.24
C THR A 735 -23.35 -16.97 -7.05
N ALA A 736 -22.39 -16.08 -7.31
CA ALA A 736 -21.77 -15.26 -6.27
C ALA A 736 -22.78 -14.48 -5.44
N GLY A 737 -23.80 -13.91 -6.09
CA GLY A 737 -24.88 -13.17 -5.41
C GLY A 737 -25.73 -14.05 -4.49
N ASP A 738 -26.11 -15.25 -4.95
CA ASP A 738 -26.92 -16.18 -4.16
C ASP A 738 -26.10 -16.76 -3.00
N VAL A 739 -24.85 -17.12 -3.27
CA VAL A 739 -23.92 -17.66 -2.26
C VAL A 739 -23.68 -16.62 -1.16
N LEU A 740 -23.33 -15.38 -1.50
CA LEU A 740 -23.11 -14.34 -0.49
C LEU A 740 -24.37 -14.09 0.37
N ARG A 741 -25.58 -14.12 -0.22
CA ARG A 741 -26.81 -13.97 0.54
C ARG A 741 -27.06 -15.15 1.49
N ALA A 742 -26.77 -16.38 1.06
CA ALA A 742 -26.92 -17.56 1.89
C ALA A 742 -25.89 -17.58 3.05
N LEU A 743 -24.68 -17.08 2.80
CA LEU A 743 -23.58 -17.02 3.77
C LEU A 743 -23.78 -15.94 4.84
N ASP A 744 -24.38 -14.78 4.50
CA ASP A 744 -24.46 -13.61 5.37
C ASP A 744 -25.16 -13.93 6.68
N GLY A 745 -24.37 -14.04 7.78
CA GLY A 745 -24.84 -14.38 9.12
C GLY A 745 -25.36 -15.82 9.28
N ALA A 746 -24.98 -16.76 8.41
CA ALA A 746 -25.32 -18.17 8.58
C ALA A 746 -24.67 -18.76 9.84
N TRP A 747 -25.33 -19.73 10.49
CA TRP A 747 -24.74 -20.50 11.59
C TRP A 747 -23.62 -21.42 11.09
N LEU A 748 -23.87 -22.11 9.96
CA LEU A 748 -22.92 -23.02 9.33
C LEU A 748 -22.97 -22.83 7.80
N ALA A 749 -21.82 -22.71 7.18
CA ALA A 749 -21.68 -22.74 5.74
C ALA A 749 -20.72 -23.84 5.34
N HIS A 750 -21.11 -24.69 4.37
CA HIS A 750 -20.24 -25.67 3.76
C HIS A 750 -20.17 -25.41 2.26
N ILE A 751 -18.95 -25.23 1.73
CA ILE A 751 -18.69 -24.97 0.31
C ILE A 751 -17.77 -26.06 -0.22
N ALA A 752 -18.32 -26.91 -1.10
CA ALA A 752 -17.58 -27.88 -1.88
C ALA A 752 -17.33 -27.33 -3.30
N ALA A 753 -16.14 -26.90 -3.58
CA ALA A 753 -15.82 -26.25 -4.86
C ALA A 753 -14.31 -26.27 -5.13
N HIS A 754 -13.90 -26.04 -6.39
CA HIS A 754 -12.47 -25.81 -6.69
C HIS A 754 -12.00 -24.48 -6.11
N GLY A 755 -10.88 -24.51 -5.39
CA GLY A 755 -10.19 -23.32 -4.88
C GLY A 755 -8.93 -23.01 -5.69
N THR A 756 -8.59 -21.73 -5.75
CA THR A 756 -7.34 -21.25 -6.36
C THR A 756 -6.72 -20.20 -5.45
N PHE A 757 -5.52 -20.47 -4.97
CA PHE A 757 -4.72 -19.49 -4.25
C PHE A 757 -3.82 -18.71 -5.22
N ARG A 758 -3.81 -17.38 -5.10
CA ARG A 758 -2.98 -16.47 -5.90
C ARG A 758 -1.92 -15.79 -5.05
N ALA A 759 -0.69 -16.31 -5.08
CA ALA A 759 0.43 -15.74 -4.32
C ALA A 759 0.85 -14.35 -4.82
N ASP A 760 0.64 -14.04 -6.12
CA ASP A 760 0.91 -12.75 -6.74
C ASP A 760 -0.08 -11.65 -6.31
N ASN A 761 -1.32 -12.05 -5.96
CA ASN A 761 -2.35 -11.16 -5.46
C ASN A 761 -3.37 -11.94 -4.60
N PRO A 762 -3.11 -12.09 -3.29
CA PRO A 762 -3.89 -12.97 -2.40
C PRO A 762 -5.38 -12.61 -2.30
N LEU A 763 -5.76 -11.34 -2.52
CA LEU A 763 -7.16 -10.92 -2.47
C LEU A 763 -7.97 -11.36 -3.69
N PHE A 764 -7.31 -11.82 -4.76
CA PHE A 764 -7.96 -12.51 -5.88
C PHE A 764 -7.90 -14.04 -5.78
N SER A 765 -7.44 -14.58 -4.66
CA SER A 765 -7.69 -15.99 -4.35
C SER A 765 -9.19 -16.25 -4.32
N SER A 766 -9.64 -17.38 -4.82
CA SER A 766 -11.06 -17.54 -5.13
C SER A 766 -11.54 -18.98 -5.01
N ILE A 767 -12.85 -19.12 -4.88
CA ILE A 767 -13.60 -20.35 -4.96
C ILE A 767 -14.42 -20.31 -6.25
N GLN A 768 -14.39 -21.39 -7.04
CA GLN A 768 -15.08 -21.45 -8.31
C GLN A 768 -16.58 -21.71 -8.13
N LEU A 769 -17.41 -20.79 -8.63
CA LEU A 769 -18.87 -20.91 -8.67
C LEU A 769 -19.39 -21.01 -10.10
N ASP A 770 -20.72 -21.16 -10.27
CA ASP A 770 -21.37 -21.35 -11.57
C ASP A 770 -21.26 -20.13 -12.49
N ASP A 771 -21.22 -18.92 -11.92
CA ASP A 771 -21.04 -17.65 -12.63
C ASP A 771 -19.59 -17.18 -12.72
N GLY A 772 -18.63 -17.90 -12.11
CA GLY A 772 -17.21 -17.64 -12.12
C GLY A 772 -16.57 -17.64 -10.73
N PRO A 773 -15.35 -17.09 -10.54
CA PRO A 773 -14.66 -17.12 -9.27
C PRO A 773 -15.27 -16.15 -8.25
N LEU A 774 -15.54 -16.64 -7.04
CA LEU A 774 -15.85 -15.83 -5.85
C LEU A 774 -14.53 -15.48 -5.16
N THR A 775 -14.15 -14.23 -5.20
CA THR A 775 -12.84 -13.74 -4.68
C THR A 775 -12.91 -13.31 -3.22
N VAL A 776 -11.76 -13.06 -2.59
CA VAL A 776 -11.70 -12.46 -1.24
C VAL A 776 -12.43 -11.12 -1.20
N HIS A 777 -12.32 -10.29 -2.25
CA HIS A 777 -13.05 -9.02 -2.35
C HIS A 777 -14.58 -9.20 -2.31
N ASP A 778 -15.09 -10.32 -2.80
CA ASP A 778 -16.52 -10.63 -2.67
C ASP A 778 -16.89 -10.95 -1.23
N PHE A 779 -16.07 -11.72 -0.50
CA PHE A 779 -16.29 -12.02 0.92
C PHE A 779 -16.24 -10.78 1.81
N GLU A 780 -15.40 -9.80 1.51
CA GLU A 780 -15.35 -8.52 2.23
C GLU A 780 -16.65 -7.71 2.15
N ARG A 781 -17.54 -8.06 1.24
CA ARG A 781 -18.88 -7.46 1.10
C ARG A 781 -19.94 -8.09 2.01
N LEU A 782 -19.63 -9.18 2.71
CA LEU A 782 -20.53 -9.77 3.71
C LEU A 782 -20.78 -8.77 4.86
N GLY A 783 -22.00 -8.66 5.30
CA GLY A 783 -22.32 -7.89 6.50
C GLY A 783 -21.84 -8.61 7.75
N GLN A 784 -21.88 -9.93 7.73
CA GLN A 784 -21.44 -10.80 8.80
C GLN A 784 -21.01 -12.15 8.22
N ALA A 785 -19.77 -12.57 8.51
CA ALA A 785 -19.33 -13.91 8.10
C ALA A 785 -20.19 -15.01 8.77
N PRO A 786 -20.28 -16.21 8.17
CA PRO A 786 -20.86 -17.37 8.83
C PRO A 786 -20.18 -17.62 10.18
N TYR A 787 -20.94 -18.06 11.18
CA TYR A 787 -20.39 -18.40 12.50
C TYR A 787 -19.37 -19.54 12.38
N ARG A 788 -19.70 -20.59 11.60
CA ARG A 788 -18.80 -21.68 11.24
C ARG A 788 -18.75 -21.83 9.71
N MET A 789 -17.56 -22.03 9.16
CA MET A 789 -17.40 -22.21 7.71
C MET A 789 -16.51 -23.41 7.40
N ILE A 790 -16.96 -24.26 6.49
CA ILE A 790 -16.21 -25.43 6.02
C ILE A 790 -15.95 -25.24 4.54
N LEU A 791 -14.67 -25.15 4.18
CA LEU A 791 -14.19 -24.99 2.82
C LEU A 791 -13.57 -26.30 2.33
N SER A 792 -14.40 -27.15 1.76
CA SER A 792 -13.98 -28.39 1.07
C SER A 792 -13.46 -28.03 -0.32
N SER A 793 -12.34 -27.31 -0.37
CA SER A 793 -11.71 -26.77 -1.58
C SER A 793 -10.19 -26.75 -1.48
N CYS A 794 -9.52 -26.91 -2.62
CA CYS A 794 -8.07 -26.94 -2.67
C CYS A 794 -7.47 -25.61 -2.20
N ASP A 795 -6.39 -25.70 -1.42
CA ASP A 795 -5.58 -24.55 -0.98
C ASP A 795 -6.38 -23.41 -0.33
N SER A 796 -7.59 -23.67 0.19
CA SER A 796 -8.46 -22.65 0.78
C SER A 796 -7.90 -22.03 2.07
N GLY A 797 -7.06 -22.76 2.79
CA GLY A 797 -6.37 -22.30 3.98
C GLY A 797 -4.98 -21.70 3.71
N VAL A 798 -4.59 -21.58 2.43
CA VAL A 798 -3.30 -20.99 2.08
C VAL A 798 -3.39 -19.47 2.12
N ALA A 799 -2.41 -18.83 2.76
CA ALA A 799 -2.28 -17.39 2.83
C ALA A 799 -0.86 -16.98 2.43
N ALA A 800 -0.70 -15.78 1.90
CA ALA A 800 0.61 -15.18 1.67
C ALA A 800 1.03 -14.35 2.89
N SER A 801 2.29 -14.47 3.27
CA SER A 801 2.88 -13.53 4.23
C SER A 801 3.07 -12.18 3.54
N VAL A 802 2.54 -11.13 4.18
CA VAL A 802 2.57 -9.76 3.69
C VAL A 802 3.02 -8.86 4.85
N GLY A 803 3.87 -7.88 4.55
CA GLY A 803 4.44 -7.05 5.60
C GLY A 803 5.28 -7.88 6.60
N ALA A 804 5.20 -7.56 7.87
CA ALA A 804 5.89 -8.27 8.94
C ALA A 804 4.90 -9.17 9.70
N ASP A 805 4.83 -10.45 9.31
CA ASP A 805 4.03 -11.52 9.94
C ASP A 805 2.51 -11.51 9.66
N GLU A 806 2.02 -10.73 8.71
CA GLU A 806 0.62 -10.78 8.34
C GLU A 806 0.33 -11.80 7.25
N LEU A 807 -0.83 -12.47 7.36
CA LEU A 807 -1.31 -13.46 6.40
C LEU A 807 -2.49 -12.88 5.62
N LEU A 808 -2.37 -12.78 4.28
CA LEU A 808 -3.47 -12.45 3.39
C LEU A 808 -3.95 -13.68 2.63
N GLY A 809 -5.24 -13.91 2.66
CA GLY A 809 -5.90 -15.01 1.98
C GLY A 809 -7.37 -15.11 2.36
N LEU A 810 -8.05 -16.14 1.87
CA LEU A 810 -9.48 -16.32 2.06
C LEU A 810 -9.87 -16.38 3.55
N VAL A 811 -9.12 -17.14 4.35
CA VAL A 811 -9.40 -17.32 5.77
C VAL A 811 -9.14 -16.06 6.58
N SER A 812 -8.02 -15.38 6.31
CA SER A 812 -7.64 -14.16 7.04
C SER A 812 -8.61 -13.01 6.83
N SER A 813 -9.37 -12.99 5.73
CA SER A 813 -10.43 -12.00 5.49
C SER A 813 -11.73 -12.31 6.26
N LEU A 814 -12.04 -13.58 6.50
CA LEU A 814 -13.29 -14.01 7.15
C LEU A 814 -13.26 -13.86 8.68
N VAL A 815 -12.10 -14.04 9.29
CA VAL A 815 -11.95 -13.93 10.74
C VAL A 815 -12.29 -12.52 11.26
N PRO A 816 -11.79 -11.42 10.67
CA PRO A 816 -12.20 -10.08 11.06
C PRO A 816 -13.71 -9.80 10.85
N LEU A 817 -14.32 -10.39 9.82
CA LEU A 817 -15.76 -10.30 9.57
C LEU A 817 -16.58 -11.10 10.58
N GLY A 818 -15.93 -11.81 11.47
CA GLY A 818 -16.50 -12.45 12.63
C GLY A 818 -16.83 -13.92 12.46
N ALA A 819 -16.17 -14.67 11.60
CA ALA A 819 -16.21 -16.12 11.68
C ALA A 819 -15.62 -16.58 13.02
N ALA A 820 -16.35 -17.45 13.74
CA ALA A 820 -15.83 -18.04 14.96
C ALA A 820 -14.86 -19.18 14.64
N GLY A 821 -15.16 -19.97 13.61
CA GLY A 821 -14.29 -21.05 13.18
C GLY A 821 -14.41 -21.38 11.71
N ILE A 822 -13.29 -21.79 11.11
CA ILE A 822 -13.20 -22.15 9.69
C ILE A 822 -12.43 -23.46 9.57
N VAL A 823 -12.93 -24.41 8.78
CA VAL A 823 -12.17 -25.57 8.34
C VAL A 823 -11.72 -25.33 6.90
N ALA A 824 -10.43 -25.43 6.63
CA ALA A 824 -9.87 -25.15 5.31
C ALA A 824 -8.65 -26.03 5.02
N SER A 825 -8.38 -26.32 3.74
CA SER A 825 -7.25 -27.14 3.34
C SER A 825 -5.98 -26.33 3.09
N ILE A 826 -4.83 -26.92 3.39
CA ILE A 826 -3.49 -26.32 3.19
C ILE A 826 -2.73 -26.91 1.98
N VAL A 827 -3.28 -27.89 1.34
CA VAL A 827 -2.78 -28.51 0.10
C VAL A 827 -3.97 -28.90 -0.80
N PRO A 828 -3.77 -29.14 -2.11
CA PRO A 828 -4.81 -29.66 -2.97
C PRO A 828 -5.44 -30.94 -2.42
N VAL A 829 -6.77 -31.03 -2.44
CA VAL A 829 -7.57 -32.10 -1.86
C VAL A 829 -8.13 -32.97 -2.97
N ASN A 830 -8.12 -34.30 -2.76
CA ASN A 830 -8.79 -35.24 -3.65
C ASN A 830 -10.30 -35.26 -3.41
N ASP A 831 -11.12 -34.86 -4.39
CA ASP A 831 -12.57 -34.72 -4.25
C ASP A 831 -13.27 -35.98 -3.74
N ARG A 832 -12.78 -37.18 -4.16
CA ARG A 832 -13.39 -38.46 -3.73
C ARG A 832 -13.07 -38.77 -2.28
N ALA A 833 -11.83 -38.53 -1.87
CA ALA A 833 -11.37 -38.77 -0.51
C ALA A 833 -11.90 -37.72 0.49
N ALA A 834 -12.27 -36.53 0.02
CA ALA A 834 -12.90 -35.51 0.85
C ALA A 834 -14.30 -35.94 1.35
N VAL A 835 -15.06 -36.69 0.56
CA VAL A 835 -16.44 -37.07 0.92
C VAL A 835 -16.52 -37.76 2.28
N PRO A 836 -15.83 -38.89 2.57
CA PRO A 836 -15.91 -39.55 3.88
C PRO A 836 -15.40 -38.65 5.02
N VAL A 837 -14.37 -37.83 4.78
CA VAL A 837 -13.82 -36.89 5.77
C VAL A 837 -14.87 -35.85 6.16
N MET A 838 -15.54 -35.24 5.17
CA MET A 838 -16.54 -34.19 5.40
C MET A 838 -17.80 -34.77 6.06
N LEU A 839 -18.23 -35.97 5.67
CA LEU A 839 -19.36 -36.63 6.30
C LEU A 839 -19.09 -36.93 7.77
N ALA A 840 -17.92 -37.50 8.11
CA ALA A 840 -17.54 -37.78 9.50
C ALA A 840 -17.41 -36.50 10.32
N LEU A 841 -16.87 -35.40 9.73
CA LEU A 841 -16.82 -34.09 10.36
C LEU A 841 -18.22 -33.57 10.69
N HIS A 842 -19.15 -33.64 9.75
CA HIS A 842 -20.55 -33.20 9.99
C HIS A 842 -21.31 -34.09 10.96
N ASP A 843 -21.03 -35.40 10.95
CA ASP A 843 -21.62 -36.36 11.94
C ASP A 843 -21.16 -36.04 13.37
N ALA A 844 -19.93 -35.59 13.53
CA ALA A 844 -19.42 -35.08 14.81
C ALA A 844 -20.08 -33.74 15.19
N LEU A 845 -20.20 -32.79 14.24
CA LEU A 845 -20.86 -31.48 14.49
C LEU A 845 -22.32 -31.60 14.94
N GLN A 846 -23.04 -32.65 14.53
CA GLN A 846 -24.40 -32.91 15.02
C GLN A 846 -24.44 -33.22 16.53
N LYS A 847 -23.29 -33.61 17.13
CA LYS A 847 -23.14 -33.83 18.58
C LYS A 847 -22.74 -32.56 19.34
N GLU A 848 -22.89 -31.39 18.69
CA GLU A 848 -22.59 -30.05 19.25
C GLU A 848 -21.14 -29.84 19.72
N VAL A 849 -20.19 -30.59 19.16
CA VAL A 849 -18.76 -30.40 19.45
C VAL A 849 -18.18 -29.18 18.70
N THR A 850 -16.97 -28.77 19.09
CA THR A 850 -16.23 -27.69 18.40
C THR A 850 -15.67 -28.17 17.05
N LEU A 851 -15.29 -27.23 16.15
CA LEU A 851 -14.69 -27.60 14.86
C LEU A 851 -13.39 -28.40 14.99
N PRO A 852 -12.44 -28.09 15.91
CA PRO A 852 -11.27 -28.91 16.12
C PRO A 852 -11.58 -30.35 16.56
N GLU A 853 -12.57 -30.53 17.45
CA GLU A 853 -13.04 -31.87 17.90
C GLU A 853 -13.70 -32.64 16.75
N ALA A 854 -14.51 -31.98 15.95
CA ALA A 854 -15.15 -32.59 14.79
C ALA A 854 -14.13 -33.02 13.72
N LEU A 855 -13.07 -32.19 13.52
CA LEU A 855 -11.98 -32.53 12.61
C LEU A 855 -11.10 -33.68 13.14
N LEU A 856 -10.88 -33.76 14.46
CA LEU A 856 -10.22 -34.91 15.08
C LEU A 856 -11.01 -36.18 14.84
N ALA A 857 -12.31 -36.19 15.12
CA ALA A 857 -13.19 -37.34 14.87
C ALA A 857 -13.19 -37.77 13.38
N ALA A 858 -13.13 -36.83 12.46
CA ALA A 858 -13.01 -37.12 11.04
C ALA A 858 -11.67 -37.80 10.70
N ARG A 859 -10.56 -37.38 11.32
CA ARG A 859 -9.26 -38.04 11.17
C ARG A 859 -9.30 -39.47 11.72
N GLU A 860 -9.85 -39.67 12.91
CA GLU A 860 -9.99 -40.99 13.50
C GLU A 860 -10.82 -41.94 12.64
N ALA A 861 -11.87 -41.46 12.02
CA ALA A 861 -12.74 -42.21 11.12
C ALA A 861 -12.05 -42.64 9.81
N THR A 862 -10.95 -42.02 9.45
CA THR A 862 -10.20 -42.27 8.19
C THR A 862 -8.93 -43.12 8.38
N VAL A 863 -8.60 -43.53 9.61
CA VAL A 863 -7.45 -44.34 9.91
C VAL A 863 -7.52 -45.69 9.15
N GLY A 864 -6.43 -46.05 8.48
CA GLY A 864 -6.32 -47.29 7.69
C GLY A 864 -6.61 -47.14 6.21
N ASP A 865 -7.14 -45.99 5.75
CA ASP A 865 -7.17 -45.62 4.33
C ASP A 865 -6.14 -44.48 4.08
N PRO A 866 -4.98 -44.80 3.50
CA PRO A 866 -3.90 -43.79 3.33
C PRO A 866 -4.32 -42.56 2.54
N LEU A 867 -5.25 -42.69 1.60
CA LEU A 867 -5.76 -41.55 0.81
C LEU A 867 -6.70 -40.66 1.63
N ALA A 868 -7.63 -41.28 2.36
CA ALA A 868 -8.55 -40.54 3.23
C ALA A 868 -7.81 -39.91 4.43
N GLU A 869 -6.85 -40.64 5.00
CA GLU A 869 -5.98 -40.15 6.09
C GLU A 869 -5.14 -38.93 5.66
N ALA A 870 -4.43 -39.01 4.49
CA ALA A 870 -3.70 -37.87 3.94
C ALA A 870 -4.62 -36.68 3.66
N THR A 871 -5.85 -36.95 3.18
CA THR A 871 -6.85 -35.92 2.93
C THR A 871 -7.32 -35.28 4.24
N ALA A 872 -7.61 -36.06 5.29
CA ALA A 872 -8.03 -35.54 6.59
C ALA A 872 -6.93 -34.68 7.24
N HIS A 873 -5.65 -35.08 7.11
CA HIS A 873 -4.51 -34.29 7.57
C HIS A 873 -4.25 -33.03 6.74
N SER A 874 -4.85 -32.90 5.58
CA SER A 874 -4.75 -31.70 4.72
C SER A 874 -5.66 -30.56 5.22
N PHE A 875 -6.63 -30.83 6.09
CA PHE A 875 -7.52 -29.85 6.67
C PHE A 875 -7.06 -29.38 8.05
N LEU A 876 -7.22 -28.09 8.30
CA LEU A 876 -6.99 -27.45 9.60
C LEU A 876 -8.26 -26.74 10.06
N ALA A 877 -8.47 -26.74 11.38
CA ALA A 877 -9.44 -25.86 12.01
C ALA A 877 -8.78 -24.56 12.41
N LEU A 878 -9.36 -23.44 12.00
CA LEU A 878 -8.90 -22.10 12.28
C LEU A 878 -9.98 -21.36 13.08
N GLY A 879 -9.57 -20.70 14.16
CA GLY A 879 -10.52 -20.07 15.10
C GLY A 879 -10.98 -21.02 16.19
N VAL A 880 -12.29 -21.28 16.36
CA VAL A 880 -12.88 -22.07 17.46
C VAL A 880 -13.78 -23.16 16.95
#